data_0cd54c6f9f7e406ddfcb197b523d4867
#
_entry.id   0cd54c6f9f7e406ddfcb197b523d4867
#
_cell.length_a   1.000
_cell.length_b   1.000
_cell.length_c   1.000
_cell.angle_alpha   90.00
_cell.angle_beta   90.00
_cell.angle_gamma   90.00
#
_symmetry.space_group_name_H-M   'P 1'
#
loop_
_entity.id
_entity.type
_entity.pdbx_description
1 polymer ?
#
loop_
_entity_poly.entity_id
_entity_poly.type
_entity_poly.pdbx_seq_one_letter_code
_entity_poly.pdbx_strand_id
1 'polypeptide(L)'
;MPTPQTQKNAPAQVFVPLLYTPAQAEAADRLFRLLTSYGFALRKTERLRAEVLRDACRAGLIVVMGDICDDPMEQQLRIAAADRRLHVLHASQQEPSVDYPCIHAALYEGFEHTLKPQLVHRLFVTGLCTCPDAYAPEQSGQGPLAELIALAVGANRGQAEDMYALAQAYLQAELLPYSDKQAVHWLSLAAEKKNTDALVTLGLCTLQGQGTQKDAPRGYRLLESAAELGDERGQYYAAVCLLEGTGTRPDPARAVQLLQSSAKKGDALASLRLGLCYLDGVGTAQNTAKAHHHLEDACARGNATAQYHLGLLYRDGIGTAKDDEQAAEHFKNAAGARVPEASYQYALCLIDGRGVARDLPLAVTYLQSAAESGIPEAQYALGSCYEFGDGVQADLAKAIRWYTLAAEQGNADGQNNLAGCYLYGRGCRKDTAAAIALLKQAADARHAGACYRLGLCYEIGTGVERNLRAAAARYAEAAKLGDVPAKYRLGKLYLAGEGVPQDEQKGASLCVAAAMAGNLSAQYDTYHLYKNGTGVPQDPVEAAKWLQVAAHSNHPRACCDLGEAYLDGRGLACDPVLAVKWLRASVISGSVQPEAMYLLGWCALHGVGTAQSFEDAIRWLQDGAANGSSRAQYLFGQCLQYGIGTDRDAARAVQCYHLAAEQSYIPAVLALAECCEGGIGTERDLSGAYALYKKAAKSGDADGFYHVGRCMLRGIGTGRDANNAVAALKRAAHDGNLSSLLLLSECHRTGLGVQPSALLCRSFLEKAADGQVRPPKSEAQKLETVTFRPHPDALAISQALFRLGQLHATGMSDAHDFALALEYYGRAIIEGNRDAMDEMARIQAYGKSIEGYYRDMPSGTTLPANDTRRMEAVNHMGDLWFFGKDLPKDAAMAVKCFRIAAKGGNVAANYSLGWCEKHGKGTPRDIESAVEHLRTAADAGHAHACFSLAECYESGEGVAKRDEDEAQRLYRKAAAKGHAGAVKRLAELEK
;
A
#
# COMPACT_ATOMS: atom_id res chain seq x y z
N MET A 1 42.99 -34.95 68.75
CA MET A 1 41.73 -34.20 68.78
C MET A 1 40.65 -35.16 68.28
N PRO A 2 39.60 -35.44 69.04
CA PRO A 2 38.62 -36.44 68.77
C PRO A 2 37.55 -35.86 67.75
N THR A 3 37.14 -36.63 66.80
CA THR A 3 36.04 -36.43 65.84
C THR A 3 34.71 -36.32 66.57
N PRO A 4 33.82 -35.43 66.18
CA PRO A 4 32.48 -35.33 66.76
C PRO A 4 31.60 -36.52 66.31
N GLN A 5 31.06 -37.19 67.33
CA GLN A 5 30.00 -38.22 67.11
C GLN A 5 28.78 -37.62 66.44
N THR A 6 28.36 -38.25 65.33
CA THR A 6 27.10 -38.04 64.74
C THR A 6 25.99 -38.48 65.71
N GLN A 7 25.34 -37.51 66.34
CA GLN A 7 24.00 -37.70 66.92
C GLN A 7 23.06 -38.07 65.80
N LYS A 8 22.51 -39.28 65.79
CA LYS A 8 21.34 -39.65 65.00
C LYS A 8 20.17 -38.82 65.52
N ASN A 9 19.86 -37.79 64.78
CA ASN A 9 18.58 -37.06 64.98
C ASN A 9 17.44 -38.04 64.75
N ALA A 10 16.60 -38.24 65.74
CA ALA A 10 15.31 -38.90 65.62
C ALA A 10 14.51 -38.15 64.51
N PRO A 11 13.74 -38.82 63.68
CA PRO A 11 12.98 -38.16 62.66
C PRO A 11 12.07 -37.08 63.28
N ALA A 12 12.22 -35.86 62.83
CA ALA A 12 11.35 -34.74 63.29
C ALA A 12 9.90 -35.13 63.10
N GLN A 13 9.14 -35.14 64.19
CA GLN A 13 7.72 -35.48 64.18
C GLN A 13 7.00 -34.46 63.27
N VAL A 14 6.44 -34.91 62.16
CA VAL A 14 5.71 -34.07 61.22
C VAL A 14 4.29 -33.89 61.73
N PHE A 15 3.93 -32.66 62.05
CA PHE A 15 2.58 -32.32 62.50
C PHE A 15 1.68 -31.95 61.33
N VAL A 16 0.46 -32.48 61.32
CA VAL A 16 -0.62 -32.08 60.39
C VAL A 16 -1.34 -30.87 60.99
N PRO A 17 -1.31 -29.70 60.33
CA PRO A 17 -2.04 -28.53 60.84
C PRO A 17 -3.55 -28.72 60.76
N LEU A 18 -4.27 -28.36 61.83
CA LEU A 18 -5.71 -28.23 61.91
C LEU A 18 -6.05 -26.73 61.98
N LEU A 19 -6.48 -26.17 60.88
CA LEU A 19 -6.85 -24.75 60.77
C LEU A 19 -8.36 -24.56 61.01
N TYR A 20 -8.73 -23.65 61.93
CA TYR A 20 -10.10 -23.37 62.28
C TYR A 20 -10.29 -21.88 62.66
N THR A 21 -11.53 -21.37 62.55
CA THR A 21 -11.89 -20.05 63.09
C THR A 21 -12.29 -20.13 64.58
N PRO A 22 -12.25 -19.04 65.33
CA PRO A 22 -12.66 -19.05 66.75
C PRO A 22 -14.09 -19.57 66.96
N ALA A 23 -15.00 -19.34 66.02
CA ALA A 23 -16.37 -19.83 66.05
C ALA A 23 -16.47 -21.38 65.92
N GLN A 24 -15.43 -22.03 65.43
CA GLN A 24 -15.40 -23.48 65.17
C GLN A 24 -14.51 -24.22 66.19
N ALA A 25 -14.06 -23.57 67.23
CA ALA A 25 -13.12 -24.12 68.19
C ALA A 25 -13.61 -25.44 68.83
N GLU A 26 -14.89 -25.56 69.21
CA GLU A 26 -15.43 -26.76 69.81
C GLU A 26 -15.49 -27.94 68.81
N ALA A 27 -15.87 -27.68 67.55
CA ALA A 27 -15.87 -28.70 66.52
C ALA A 27 -14.41 -29.10 66.15
N ALA A 28 -13.47 -28.14 66.14
CA ALA A 28 -12.07 -28.40 65.93
C ALA A 28 -11.48 -29.26 67.05
N ASP A 29 -11.92 -29.10 68.33
CA ASP A 29 -11.53 -29.93 69.43
C ASP A 29 -12.04 -31.36 69.32
N ARG A 30 -13.24 -31.57 68.85
CA ARG A 30 -13.79 -32.91 68.57
C ARG A 30 -12.98 -33.59 67.47
N LEU A 31 -12.77 -32.90 66.36
CA LEU A 31 -11.98 -33.39 65.21
C LEU A 31 -10.54 -33.66 65.60
N PHE A 32 -9.92 -32.78 66.42
CA PHE A 32 -8.58 -32.96 66.93
C PHE A 32 -8.44 -34.25 67.77
N ARG A 33 -9.37 -34.50 68.70
CA ARG A 33 -9.41 -35.71 69.50
C ARG A 33 -9.61 -36.96 68.64
N LEU A 34 -10.54 -36.90 67.70
CA LEU A 34 -10.79 -37.98 66.77
C LEU A 34 -9.54 -38.34 65.96
N LEU A 35 -8.96 -37.36 65.27
CA LEU A 35 -7.77 -37.61 64.44
C LEU A 35 -6.54 -38.04 65.26
N THR A 36 -6.40 -37.51 66.48
CA THR A 36 -5.31 -37.94 67.36
C THR A 36 -5.50 -39.40 67.80
N SER A 37 -6.74 -39.87 68.04
CA SER A 37 -7.03 -41.25 68.34
C SER A 37 -6.68 -42.24 67.21
N TYR A 38 -6.58 -41.69 65.96
CA TYR A 38 -6.08 -42.44 64.81
C TYR A 38 -4.59 -42.33 64.56
N GLY A 39 -3.80 -41.80 65.51
CA GLY A 39 -2.36 -41.76 65.44
C GLY A 39 -1.76 -40.56 64.70
N PHE A 40 -2.57 -39.53 64.40
CA PHE A 40 -2.08 -38.34 63.73
C PHE A 40 -1.45 -37.36 64.68
N ALA A 41 -0.27 -36.89 64.36
CA ALA A 41 0.32 -35.74 65.06
C ALA A 41 -0.34 -34.46 64.49
N LEU A 42 -1.22 -33.85 65.27
CA LEU A 42 -1.98 -32.66 64.84
C LEU A 42 -1.54 -31.40 65.58
N ARG A 43 -1.56 -30.27 64.95
CA ARG A 43 -1.33 -28.96 65.54
C ARG A 43 -2.53 -28.03 65.24
N LYS A 44 -3.20 -27.57 66.29
CA LYS A 44 -4.30 -26.60 66.15
C LYS A 44 -3.76 -25.23 65.89
N THR A 45 -4.43 -24.51 64.98
CA THR A 45 -4.10 -23.11 64.67
C THR A 45 -5.34 -22.35 64.16
N GLU A 46 -5.50 -21.14 64.62
CA GLU A 46 -6.63 -20.26 64.26
C GLU A 46 -6.30 -19.37 63.09
N ARG A 47 -5.07 -19.32 62.63
CA ARG A 47 -4.63 -18.47 61.52
C ARG A 47 -3.62 -19.18 60.65
N LEU A 48 -3.76 -19.03 59.33
CA LEU A 48 -2.79 -19.49 58.36
C LEU A 48 -1.57 -18.58 58.40
N ARG A 49 -0.43 -19.11 58.87
CA ARG A 49 0.85 -18.40 58.84
C ARG A 49 1.85 -19.17 57.98
N ALA A 50 2.88 -18.51 57.49
CA ALA A 50 3.91 -19.13 56.65
C ALA A 50 4.55 -20.38 57.28
N GLU A 51 4.61 -20.46 58.62
CA GLU A 51 5.09 -21.63 59.36
C GLU A 51 4.10 -22.81 59.26
N VAL A 52 2.80 -22.53 59.36
CA VAL A 52 1.74 -23.54 59.24
C VAL A 52 1.71 -24.08 57.85
N LEU A 53 1.88 -23.21 56.82
CA LEU A 53 1.95 -23.64 55.42
C LEU A 53 3.19 -24.49 55.14
N ARG A 54 4.35 -24.17 55.75
CA ARG A 54 5.54 -25.00 55.67
C ARG A 54 5.34 -26.38 56.33
N ASP A 55 4.67 -26.43 57.48
CA ASP A 55 4.37 -27.69 58.14
C ASP A 55 3.35 -28.52 57.33
N ALA A 56 2.35 -27.86 56.76
CA ALA A 56 1.39 -28.50 55.84
C ALA A 56 2.09 -29.09 54.63
N CYS A 57 2.98 -28.32 53.96
CA CYS A 57 3.75 -28.81 52.82
C CYS A 57 4.69 -29.98 53.17
N ARG A 58 5.25 -30.00 54.39
CA ARG A 58 6.04 -31.13 54.87
C ARG A 58 5.17 -32.37 55.19
N ALA A 59 3.99 -32.15 55.75
CA ALA A 59 3.06 -33.21 56.04
C ALA A 59 2.30 -33.70 54.78
N GLY A 60 2.28 -32.90 53.72
CA GLY A 60 1.48 -33.19 52.54
C GLY A 60 -0.04 -33.03 52.72
N LEU A 61 -0.47 -32.54 53.88
CA LEU A 61 -1.88 -32.40 54.27
C LEU A 61 -2.13 -31.20 55.17
N ILE A 62 -3.23 -30.50 54.97
CA ILE A 62 -3.82 -29.52 55.90
C ILE A 62 -5.29 -29.81 56.11
N VAL A 63 -5.76 -29.73 57.33
CA VAL A 63 -7.18 -29.84 57.63
C VAL A 63 -7.74 -28.46 57.93
N VAL A 64 -8.72 -28.05 57.15
CA VAL A 64 -9.37 -26.73 57.23
C VAL A 64 -10.80 -26.89 57.70
N MET A 65 -11.19 -26.13 58.71
CA MET A 65 -12.59 -26.06 59.17
C MET A 65 -13.21 -24.71 58.83
N GLY A 66 -14.31 -24.73 58.01
CA GLY A 66 -15.04 -23.52 57.58
C GLY A 66 -14.35 -22.77 56.42
N ASP A 67 -15.03 -21.74 55.95
CA ASP A 67 -14.54 -20.91 54.84
C ASP A 67 -13.46 -19.96 55.30
N ILE A 68 -12.30 -19.96 54.60
CA ILE A 68 -11.16 -19.05 54.83
C ILE A 68 -11.10 -18.01 53.72
N CYS A 69 -12.24 -17.64 53.17
CA CYS A 69 -12.37 -16.95 51.88
C CYS A 69 -11.69 -15.56 51.78
N ASP A 70 -11.27 -14.91 52.87
CA ASP A 70 -10.78 -13.53 52.89
C ASP A 70 -9.32 -13.36 53.29
N ASP A 71 -8.50 -14.43 53.32
CA ASP A 71 -7.10 -14.33 53.72
C ASP A 71 -6.16 -14.22 52.46
N PRO A 72 -5.22 -13.25 52.44
CA PRO A 72 -4.18 -13.14 51.40
C PRO A 72 -3.35 -14.41 51.18
N MET A 73 -3.37 -15.34 52.11
CA MET A 73 -2.68 -16.64 52.03
C MET A 73 -3.49 -17.71 51.26
N GLU A 74 -4.77 -17.47 50.95
CA GLU A 74 -5.58 -18.39 50.16
C GLU A 74 -4.93 -18.68 48.80
N GLN A 75 -4.34 -17.67 48.18
CA GLN A 75 -3.63 -17.82 46.90
C GLN A 75 -2.42 -18.75 47.01
N GLN A 76 -1.73 -18.74 48.16
CA GLN A 76 -0.60 -19.65 48.42
C GLN A 76 -1.05 -21.10 48.68
N LEU A 77 -2.20 -21.27 49.31
CA LEU A 77 -2.86 -22.58 49.44
C LEU A 77 -3.29 -23.14 48.11
N ARG A 78 -3.91 -22.30 47.25
CA ARG A 78 -4.28 -22.65 45.86
C ARG A 78 -3.07 -23.09 45.04
N ILE A 79 -1.99 -22.34 45.09
CA ILE A 79 -0.74 -22.66 44.38
C ILE A 79 -0.15 -23.97 44.89
N ALA A 80 -0.07 -24.19 46.23
CA ALA A 80 0.46 -25.41 46.82
C ALA A 80 -0.45 -26.64 46.52
N ALA A 81 -1.76 -26.46 46.44
CA ALA A 81 -2.67 -27.51 46.07
C ALA A 81 -2.62 -27.83 44.57
N ALA A 82 -2.52 -26.80 43.72
CA ALA A 82 -2.37 -26.93 42.25
C ALA A 82 -1.07 -27.65 41.88
N ASP A 83 0.04 -27.39 42.58
CA ASP A 83 1.32 -28.08 42.43
C ASP A 83 1.32 -29.54 42.95
N ARG A 84 0.16 -30.05 43.41
CA ARG A 84 -0.01 -31.38 43.97
C ARG A 84 0.92 -31.68 45.16
N ARG A 85 1.44 -30.66 45.85
CA ARG A 85 2.34 -30.79 47.02
C ARG A 85 1.57 -30.83 48.33
N LEU A 86 0.28 -30.49 48.29
CA LEU A 86 -0.54 -30.36 49.50
C LEU A 86 -1.94 -30.90 49.25
N HIS A 87 -2.43 -31.76 50.08
CA HIS A 87 -3.83 -32.18 50.09
C HIS A 87 -4.60 -31.36 51.11
N VAL A 88 -5.68 -30.76 50.73
CA VAL A 88 -6.52 -29.98 51.62
C VAL A 88 -7.78 -30.78 51.94
N LEU A 89 -7.94 -31.11 53.20
CA LEU A 89 -9.16 -31.72 53.73
C LEU A 89 -10.03 -30.60 54.31
N HIS A 90 -11.15 -30.35 53.69
CA HIS A 90 -12.09 -29.31 54.07
C HIS A 90 -13.25 -29.91 54.89
N ALA A 91 -13.47 -29.41 56.11
CA ALA A 91 -14.61 -29.77 56.95
C ALA A 91 -15.50 -28.55 57.15
N SER A 92 -16.56 -28.45 56.36
CA SER A 92 -17.52 -27.33 56.42
C SER A 92 -18.95 -27.82 56.24
N GLN A 93 -19.93 -27.02 56.69
CA GLN A 93 -21.34 -27.29 56.50
C GLN A 93 -21.88 -26.87 55.14
N GLN A 94 -21.08 -26.13 54.38
CA GLN A 94 -21.39 -25.66 53.03
C GLN A 94 -20.33 -26.12 52.04
N GLU A 95 -20.70 -26.28 50.75
CA GLU A 95 -19.72 -26.55 49.73
C GLU A 95 -18.69 -25.39 49.66
N PRO A 96 -17.39 -25.66 49.61
CA PRO A 96 -16.38 -24.58 49.48
C PRO A 96 -16.57 -23.86 48.15
N SER A 97 -16.46 -22.55 48.19
CA SER A 97 -16.45 -21.68 47.03
C SER A 97 -15.21 -21.78 46.15
N VAL A 98 -14.31 -22.70 46.44
CA VAL A 98 -12.95 -22.77 45.87
C VAL A 98 -12.64 -24.20 45.40
N ASP A 99 -12.21 -24.29 44.13
CA ASP A 99 -11.73 -25.53 43.51
C ASP A 99 -10.32 -25.94 44.06
N TYR A 100 -10.34 -26.67 45.18
CA TYR A 100 -9.16 -27.37 45.65
C TYR A 100 -9.31 -28.88 45.40
N PRO A 101 -8.23 -29.61 45.17
CA PRO A 101 -8.25 -31.06 45.30
C PRO A 101 -8.41 -31.46 46.77
N CYS A 102 -9.63 -31.38 47.26
CA CYS A 102 -9.98 -31.59 48.67
C CYS A 102 -11.11 -32.61 48.85
N ILE A 103 -11.26 -33.15 50.03
CA ILE A 103 -12.39 -33.99 50.42
C ILE A 103 -13.33 -33.13 51.24
N HIS A 104 -14.61 -33.06 50.80
CA HIS A 104 -15.66 -32.45 51.57
C HIS A 104 -16.06 -33.33 52.75
N ALA A 105 -16.02 -32.80 53.92
CA ALA A 105 -16.54 -33.46 55.09
C ALA A 105 -17.54 -32.57 55.81
N ALA A 106 -18.83 -32.89 55.66
CA ALA A 106 -19.90 -32.18 56.34
C ALA A 106 -19.96 -32.47 57.85
N LEU A 107 -20.15 -31.43 58.65
CA LEU A 107 -20.29 -31.53 60.12
C LEU A 107 -21.77 -31.87 60.47
N TYR A 108 -22.25 -33.06 60.09
CA TYR A 108 -23.60 -33.53 60.46
C TYR A 108 -23.60 -34.62 61.53
N GLU A 109 -24.73 -34.90 62.14
CA GLU A 109 -24.96 -36.10 62.90
C GLU A 109 -24.65 -37.31 62.00
N GLY A 110 -23.64 -38.10 62.38
CA GLY A 110 -23.07 -39.17 61.57
C GLY A 110 -21.67 -38.88 61.03
N PHE A 111 -21.05 -37.76 61.37
CA PHE A 111 -19.68 -37.37 61.04
C PHE A 111 -18.66 -38.51 61.17
N GLU A 112 -18.74 -39.29 62.24
CA GLU A 112 -17.86 -40.44 62.46
C GLU A 112 -18.04 -41.55 61.40
N HIS A 113 -19.23 -41.76 60.89
CA HIS A 113 -19.50 -42.78 59.87
C HIS A 113 -19.21 -42.37 58.42
N THR A 114 -19.32 -41.07 58.11
CA THR A 114 -19.08 -40.56 56.76
C THR A 114 -17.64 -40.06 56.56
N LEU A 115 -17.08 -39.37 57.53
CA LEU A 115 -15.75 -38.82 57.48
C LEU A 115 -14.66 -39.87 57.68
N LYS A 116 -14.89 -40.84 58.58
CA LYS A 116 -13.90 -41.84 58.94
C LYS A 116 -13.38 -42.66 57.77
N PRO A 117 -14.16 -43.27 56.92
CA PRO A 117 -13.69 -43.97 55.75
C PRO A 117 -12.95 -43.09 54.74
N GLN A 118 -13.50 -41.92 54.42
CA GLN A 118 -12.93 -41.00 53.47
C GLN A 118 -11.60 -40.41 53.98
N LEU A 119 -11.50 -40.04 55.23
CA LEU A 119 -10.31 -39.50 55.86
C LEU A 119 -9.20 -40.55 55.93
N VAL A 120 -9.52 -41.74 56.42
CA VAL A 120 -8.55 -42.88 56.53
C VAL A 120 -8.06 -43.23 55.12
N HIS A 121 -8.93 -43.23 54.15
CA HIS A 121 -8.60 -43.50 52.78
C HIS A 121 -7.59 -42.47 52.24
N ARG A 122 -7.83 -41.15 52.37
CA ARG A 122 -6.92 -40.09 51.92
C ARG A 122 -5.63 -40.08 52.73
N LEU A 123 -5.68 -40.33 53.96
CA LEU A 123 -4.48 -40.35 54.81
C LEU A 123 -3.64 -41.58 54.53
N PHE A 124 -4.23 -42.70 54.17
CA PHE A 124 -3.50 -43.85 53.68
C PHE A 124 -2.84 -43.56 52.33
N VAL A 125 -3.55 -42.94 51.42
CA VAL A 125 -3.03 -42.51 50.11
C VAL A 125 -1.90 -41.54 50.22
N THR A 126 -1.92 -40.61 51.22
CA THR A 126 -0.83 -39.67 51.45
C THR A 126 0.36 -40.26 52.18
N GLY A 127 0.31 -41.54 52.57
CA GLY A 127 1.38 -42.21 53.35
C GLY A 127 1.53 -41.71 54.80
N LEU A 128 0.57 -40.97 55.32
CA LEU A 128 0.57 -40.43 56.68
C LEU A 128 -0.03 -41.38 57.69
N CYS A 129 -0.67 -42.45 57.28
CA CYS A 129 -1.24 -43.51 58.11
C CYS A 129 -0.40 -44.78 58.00
N THR A 130 0.19 -45.20 59.07
CA THR A 130 1.09 -46.38 59.15
C THR A 130 0.39 -47.67 59.54
N CYS A 131 -0.89 -47.69 59.72
CA CYS A 131 -1.59 -48.85 60.25
C CYS A 131 -2.71 -49.38 59.30
N PRO A 132 -2.41 -50.40 58.51
CA PRO A 132 -3.41 -51.16 57.76
C PRO A 132 -4.26 -52.04 58.64
N ASP A 133 -3.76 -52.45 59.82
CA ASP A 133 -4.44 -53.46 60.67
C ASP A 133 -5.65 -52.96 61.49
N ALA A 134 -5.93 -51.67 61.45
CA ALA A 134 -7.06 -51.09 62.14
C ALA A 134 -8.38 -51.21 61.38
N TYR A 135 -8.35 -51.77 60.18
CA TYR A 135 -9.51 -51.90 59.30
C TYR A 135 -9.91 -53.38 59.12
N ALA A 136 -10.89 -53.84 59.89
CA ALA A 136 -11.43 -55.17 59.70
C ALA A 136 -12.24 -55.26 58.38
N PRO A 137 -11.97 -56.25 57.55
CA PRO A 137 -12.64 -56.40 56.20
C PRO A 137 -14.18 -56.52 56.29
N GLU A 138 -14.69 -56.88 57.45
CA GLU A 138 -16.13 -57.09 57.68
C GLU A 138 -16.94 -55.79 57.82
N GLN A 139 -16.31 -54.64 57.90
CA GLN A 139 -16.96 -53.31 58.02
C GLN A 139 -16.88 -52.43 56.81
N SER A 140 -16.28 -52.93 55.71
CA SER A 140 -16.22 -52.23 54.42
C SER A 140 -17.56 -52.30 53.69
N GLY A 141 -18.40 -51.30 53.85
CA GLY A 141 -19.53 -51.07 52.98
C GLY A 141 -19.10 -50.90 51.53
N GLN A 142 -20.02 -50.92 50.59
CA GLN A 142 -19.74 -50.64 49.15
C GLN A 142 -19.03 -49.31 49.03
N GLY A 143 -17.82 -49.28 48.46
CA GLY A 143 -17.09 -48.05 48.19
C GLY A 143 -15.64 -48.29 47.71
N PRO A 144 -14.97 -47.22 47.18
CA PRO A 144 -13.61 -47.33 46.59
C PRO A 144 -12.54 -47.94 47.47
N LEU A 145 -12.65 -47.83 48.78
CA LEU A 145 -11.70 -48.40 49.71
C LEU A 145 -11.91 -49.92 49.89
N ALA A 146 -13.16 -50.39 49.85
CA ALA A 146 -13.45 -51.82 49.92
C ALA A 146 -12.94 -52.52 48.64
N GLU A 147 -13.10 -51.89 47.51
CA GLU A 147 -12.54 -52.38 46.23
C GLU A 147 -11.01 -52.47 46.28
N LEU A 148 -10.32 -51.43 46.81
CA LEU A 148 -8.88 -51.41 46.94
C LEU A 148 -8.40 -52.54 47.87
N ILE A 149 -9.04 -52.79 48.98
CA ILE A 149 -8.72 -53.88 49.92
C ILE A 149 -8.90 -55.23 49.21
N ALA A 150 -10.00 -55.44 48.50
CA ALA A 150 -10.24 -56.65 47.73
C ALA A 150 -9.15 -56.91 46.70
N LEU A 151 -8.76 -55.87 45.94
CA LEU A 151 -7.66 -55.92 44.98
C LEU A 151 -6.32 -56.28 45.68
N ALA A 152 -6.01 -55.69 46.81
CA ALA A 152 -4.77 -55.99 47.53
C ALA A 152 -4.78 -57.45 48.05
N VAL A 153 -5.90 -57.97 48.52
CA VAL A 153 -6.03 -59.35 48.97
C VAL A 153 -5.91 -60.33 47.77
N GLY A 154 -6.56 -60.07 46.66
CA GLY A 154 -6.50 -60.90 45.47
C GLY A 154 -5.08 -60.90 44.86
N ALA A 155 -4.44 -59.70 44.80
CA ALA A 155 -3.05 -59.55 44.35
C ALA A 155 -2.07 -60.41 45.21
N ASN A 156 -2.18 -60.35 46.53
CA ASN A 156 -1.40 -61.15 47.43
C ASN A 156 -1.70 -62.68 47.32
N ARG A 157 -2.89 -63.09 46.90
CA ARG A 157 -3.25 -64.48 46.57
C ARG A 157 -2.74 -64.93 45.24
N GLY A 158 -2.09 -64.05 44.50
CA GLY A 158 -1.47 -64.37 43.23
C GLY A 158 -2.39 -64.27 42.01
N GLN A 159 -3.55 -63.53 42.13
CA GLN A 159 -4.44 -63.23 41.00
C GLN A 159 -3.84 -62.15 40.12
N ALA A 160 -3.57 -62.42 38.87
CA ALA A 160 -2.82 -61.56 37.98
C ALA A 160 -3.60 -60.26 37.62
N GLU A 161 -4.91 -60.34 37.50
CA GLU A 161 -5.81 -59.23 37.22
C GLU A 161 -5.81 -58.22 38.38
N ASP A 162 -5.90 -58.73 39.64
CA ASP A 162 -5.88 -57.91 40.84
C ASP A 162 -4.48 -57.27 41.04
N MET A 163 -3.39 -57.94 40.75
CA MET A 163 -2.06 -57.40 40.73
C MET A 163 -1.92 -56.25 39.76
N TYR A 164 -2.48 -56.38 38.53
CA TYR A 164 -2.50 -55.34 37.56
C TYR A 164 -3.34 -54.15 37.99
N ALA A 165 -4.56 -54.38 38.47
CA ALA A 165 -5.45 -53.35 38.97
C ALA A 165 -4.81 -52.57 40.15
N LEU A 166 -4.15 -53.27 41.06
CA LEU A 166 -3.42 -52.65 42.17
C LEU A 166 -2.20 -51.82 41.68
N ALA A 167 -1.51 -52.27 40.67
CA ALA A 167 -0.45 -51.48 40.02
C ALA A 167 -1.00 -50.20 39.37
N GLN A 168 -2.15 -50.29 38.70
CA GLN A 168 -2.84 -49.13 38.14
C GLN A 168 -3.24 -48.13 39.21
N ALA A 169 -3.75 -48.60 40.35
CA ALA A 169 -4.11 -47.74 41.47
C ALA A 169 -2.90 -46.92 41.98
N TYR A 170 -1.68 -47.48 41.96
CA TYR A 170 -0.43 -46.78 42.28
C TYR A 170 -0.01 -45.76 41.20
N LEU A 171 -0.30 -46.02 39.94
CA LEU A 171 0.03 -45.10 38.82
C LEU A 171 -0.97 -43.94 38.68
N GLN A 172 -2.25 -44.17 38.95
CA GLN A 172 -3.30 -43.17 38.81
C GLN A 172 -3.39 -42.21 40.01
N ALA A 173 -2.83 -42.60 41.15
CA ALA A 173 -2.82 -41.84 42.43
C ALA A 173 -4.24 -41.42 42.89
N GLU A 174 -5.29 -42.14 42.49
CA GLU A 174 -6.68 -41.84 42.92
C GLU A 174 -6.97 -42.41 44.31
N LEU A 175 -6.50 -43.61 44.60
CA LEU A 175 -6.80 -44.37 45.81
C LEU A 175 -5.55 -44.63 46.63
N LEU A 176 -4.37 -44.69 46.03
CA LEU A 176 -3.09 -44.93 46.67
C LEU A 176 -2.11 -43.78 46.38
N PRO A 177 -1.08 -43.56 47.25
CA PRO A 177 -0.04 -42.59 46.91
C PRO A 177 0.68 -43.02 45.64
N TYR A 178 0.91 -42.05 44.74
CA TYR A 178 1.69 -42.29 43.52
C TYR A 178 3.01 -42.95 43.83
N SER A 179 3.23 -44.12 43.22
CA SER A 179 4.50 -44.84 43.41
C SER A 179 4.82 -45.73 42.20
N ASP A 180 5.68 -45.24 41.33
CA ASP A 180 6.17 -46.01 40.16
C ASP A 180 6.86 -47.31 40.61
N LYS A 181 7.60 -47.29 41.72
CA LYS A 181 8.29 -48.48 42.20
C LYS A 181 7.33 -49.57 42.65
N GLN A 182 6.27 -49.23 43.37
CA GLN A 182 5.23 -50.18 43.80
C GLN A 182 4.44 -50.70 42.58
N ALA A 183 4.12 -49.80 41.66
CA ALA A 183 3.45 -50.18 40.43
C ALA A 183 4.28 -51.17 39.61
N VAL A 184 5.56 -50.89 39.41
CA VAL A 184 6.48 -51.81 38.69
C VAL A 184 6.63 -53.17 39.41
N HIS A 185 6.64 -53.15 40.74
CA HIS A 185 6.66 -54.42 41.50
C HIS A 185 5.45 -55.28 41.19
N TRP A 186 4.24 -54.72 41.33
CA TRP A 186 3.01 -55.48 41.09
C TRP A 186 2.82 -55.83 39.57
N LEU A 187 3.21 -54.93 38.65
CA LEU A 187 3.25 -55.21 37.23
C LEU A 187 4.18 -56.41 36.90
N SER A 188 5.34 -56.47 37.55
CA SER A 188 6.30 -57.57 37.34
C SER A 188 5.70 -58.93 37.78
N LEU A 189 5.02 -58.94 38.92
CA LEU A 189 4.35 -60.15 39.40
C LEU A 189 3.17 -60.59 38.49
N ALA A 190 2.39 -59.62 38.02
CA ALA A 190 1.31 -59.89 37.06
C ALA A 190 1.84 -60.36 35.69
N ALA A 191 2.92 -59.75 35.22
CA ALA A 191 3.56 -60.12 33.95
C ALA A 191 4.14 -61.55 33.98
N GLU A 192 4.72 -62.03 35.12
CA GLU A 192 5.11 -63.40 35.31
C GLU A 192 3.99 -64.40 35.19
N LYS A 193 2.74 -63.97 35.50
CA LYS A 193 1.51 -64.74 35.29
C LYS A 193 0.93 -64.61 33.90
N LYS A 194 1.67 -63.97 32.97
CA LYS A 194 1.28 -63.68 31.57
C LYS A 194 0.02 -62.79 31.42
N ASN A 195 -0.26 -61.92 32.37
CA ASN A 195 -1.24 -60.89 32.20
C ASN A 195 -0.75 -59.91 31.13
N THR A 196 -1.48 -59.78 30.04
CA THR A 196 -1.08 -59.05 28.85
C THR A 196 -1.01 -57.56 29.11
N ASP A 197 -2.01 -57.01 29.85
CA ASP A 197 -2.02 -55.59 30.24
C ASP A 197 -0.85 -55.24 31.10
N ALA A 198 -0.48 -56.12 32.03
CA ALA A 198 0.69 -55.92 32.86
C ALA A 198 2.00 -55.97 32.08
N LEU A 199 2.10 -56.90 31.11
CA LEU A 199 3.25 -56.97 30.19
C LEU A 199 3.41 -55.68 29.39
N VAL A 200 2.29 -55.15 28.83
CA VAL A 200 2.31 -53.86 28.09
C VAL A 200 2.72 -52.73 28.97
N THR A 201 2.11 -52.56 30.15
CA THR A 201 2.36 -51.44 31.04
C THR A 201 3.79 -51.52 31.63
N LEU A 202 4.24 -52.68 32.02
CA LEU A 202 5.61 -52.90 32.48
C LEU A 202 6.62 -52.62 31.38
N GLY A 203 6.31 -53.08 30.15
CA GLY A 203 7.13 -52.80 28.98
C GLY A 203 7.34 -51.30 28.80
N LEU A 204 6.26 -50.51 28.81
CA LEU A 204 6.28 -49.05 28.69
C LEU A 204 7.06 -48.39 29.87
N CYS A 205 6.81 -48.80 31.12
CA CYS A 205 7.55 -48.31 32.27
C CYS A 205 9.06 -48.60 32.15
N THR A 206 9.44 -49.77 31.64
CA THR A 206 10.82 -50.17 31.42
C THR A 206 11.50 -49.38 30.28
N LEU A 207 10.78 -49.10 29.22
CA LEU A 207 11.25 -48.24 28.10
C LEU A 207 11.55 -46.81 28.57
N GLN A 208 10.72 -46.28 29.43
CA GLN A 208 10.80 -44.90 29.90
C GLN A 208 11.74 -44.74 31.12
N GLY A 209 11.93 -45.82 31.86
CA GLY A 209 12.66 -45.80 33.16
C GLY A 209 11.78 -45.35 34.30
N GLN A 210 10.47 -45.51 34.22
CA GLN A 210 9.50 -45.12 35.23
C GLN A 210 9.40 -46.22 36.29
N GLY A 211 9.79 -45.92 37.51
CA GLY A 211 9.84 -46.84 38.65
C GLY A 211 10.89 -47.97 38.57
N THR A 212 11.61 -48.08 37.46
CA THR A 212 12.68 -49.03 37.21
C THR A 212 13.81 -48.37 36.43
N GLN A 213 14.97 -49.05 36.35
CA GLN A 213 16.03 -48.58 35.48
C GLN A 213 15.58 -48.68 33.99
N LYS A 214 15.87 -47.68 33.21
CA LYS A 214 15.58 -47.67 31.79
C LYS A 214 16.34 -48.80 31.11
N ASP A 215 15.61 -49.76 30.49
CA ASP A 215 16.14 -50.93 29.79
C ASP A 215 15.30 -51.19 28.53
N ALA A 216 15.64 -50.53 27.44
CA ALA A 216 14.87 -50.63 26.17
C ALA A 216 14.83 -52.06 25.61
N PRO A 217 15.91 -52.86 25.59
CA PRO A 217 15.82 -54.24 25.18
C PRO A 217 14.88 -55.14 26.02
N ARG A 218 14.82 -54.90 27.31
CA ARG A 218 13.89 -55.61 28.21
C ARG A 218 12.45 -55.12 27.97
N GLY A 219 12.26 -53.83 27.84
CA GLY A 219 10.91 -53.28 27.53
C GLY A 219 10.33 -53.81 26.25
N TYR A 220 11.14 -53.83 25.17
CA TYR A 220 10.71 -54.43 23.91
C TYR A 220 10.31 -55.91 24.07
N ARG A 221 11.12 -56.74 24.77
CA ARG A 221 10.79 -58.17 24.98
C ARG A 221 9.48 -58.38 25.74
N LEU A 222 9.17 -57.54 26.70
CA LEU A 222 7.88 -57.57 27.41
C LEU A 222 6.71 -57.24 26.45
N LEU A 223 6.87 -56.22 25.64
CA LEU A 223 5.84 -55.87 24.63
C LEU A 223 5.69 -56.93 23.54
N GLU A 224 6.82 -57.52 23.11
CA GLU A 224 6.82 -58.66 22.17
C GLU A 224 6.08 -59.87 22.75
N SER A 225 6.34 -60.20 24.06
CA SER A 225 5.61 -61.28 24.73
C SER A 225 4.10 -61.01 24.82
N ALA A 226 3.68 -59.78 25.06
CA ALA A 226 2.27 -59.40 25.04
C ALA A 226 1.68 -59.52 23.60
N ALA A 227 2.48 -59.12 22.59
CA ALA A 227 2.09 -59.25 21.18
C ALA A 227 1.91 -60.71 20.73
N GLU A 228 2.80 -61.61 21.17
CA GLU A 228 2.73 -63.08 20.94
C GLU A 228 1.52 -63.72 21.60
N LEU A 229 1.11 -63.23 22.77
CA LEU A 229 -0.10 -63.67 23.43
C LEU A 229 -1.36 -63.08 22.74
N GLY A 230 -1.17 -62.28 21.76
CA GLY A 230 -2.24 -61.73 20.92
C GLY A 230 -2.84 -60.43 21.45
N ASP A 231 -2.23 -59.76 22.41
CA ASP A 231 -2.69 -58.48 22.93
C ASP A 231 -2.55 -57.40 21.82
N GLU A 232 -3.61 -56.64 21.59
CA GLU A 232 -3.65 -55.63 20.53
C GLU A 232 -2.73 -54.43 20.82
N ARG A 233 -2.67 -54.00 22.08
CA ARG A 233 -1.80 -52.87 22.54
C ARG A 233 -0.34 -53.39 22.53
N GLY A 234 -0.06 -54.61 22.97
CA GLY A 234 1.25 -55.25 22.85
C GLY A 234 1.73 -55.28 21.41
N GLN A 235 0.87 -55.68 20.46
CA GLN A 235 1.18 -55.69 19.04
C GLN A 235 1.49 -54.27 18.54
N TYR A 236 0.71 -53.25 18.97
CA TYR A 236 0.93 -51.88 18.58
C TYR A 236 2.27 -51.33 19.10
N TYR A 237 2.55 -51.46 20.42
CA TYR A 237 3.76 -50.91 20.97
C TYR A 237 5.04 -51.67 20.56
N ALA A 238 4.95 -52.98 20.37
CA ALA A 238 6.04 -53.77 19.78
C ALA A 238 6.34 -53.33 18.35
N ALA A 239 5.30 -53.03 17.53
CA ALA A 239 5.47 -52.48 16.21
C ALA A 239 6.10 -51.09 16.21
N VAL A 240 5.73 -50.22 17.14
CA VAL A 240 6.37 -48.90 17.32
C VAL A 240 7.87 -49.08 17.63
N CYS A 241 8.22 -49.96 18.53
CA CYS A 241 9.62 -50.26 18.85
C CYS A 241 10.40 -50.76 17.63
N LEU A 242 9.79 -51.61 16.77
CA LEU A 242 10.40 -52.12 15.53
C LEU A 242 10.54 -51.01 14.44
N LEU A 243 9.64 -50.04 14.39
CA LEU A 243 9.76 -48.88 13.50
C LEU A 243 10.86 -47.94 13.89
N GLU A 244 10.99 -47.67 15.20
CA GLU A 244 11.90 -46.66 15.76
C GLU A 244 13.27 -47.28 16.10
N GLY A 245 13.39 -48.60 16.19
CA GLY A 245 14.60 -49.27 16.65
C GLY A 245 14.79 -49.21 18.16
N THR A 246 13.73 -48.94 18.93
CA THR A 246 13.81 -48.79 20.37
C THR A 246 13.89 -50.13 21.05
N GLY A 247 15.06 -50.46 21.59
CA GLY A 247 15.33 -51.72 22.28
C GLY A 247 15.50 -52.97 21.38
N THR A 248 15.37 -52.80 20.09
CA THR A 248 15.53 -53.82 19.06
C THR A 248 16.13 -53.25 17.79
N ARG A 249 16.56 -54.10 16.83
CA ARG A 249 16.92 -53.63 15.50
C ARG A 249 15.63 -53.25 14.72
N PRO A 250 15.65 -52.14 13.97
CA PRO A 250 14.51 -51.76 13.14
C PRO A 250 14.12 -52.86 12.17
N ASP A 251 12.85 -53.24 12.18
CA ASP A 251 12.22 -54.17 11.21
C ASP A 251 10.83 -53.64 10.84
N PRO A 252 10.76 -52.68 9.91
CA PRO A 252 9.50 -52.09 9.52
C PRO A 252 8.53 -53.10 8.88
N ALA A 253 9.01 -54.15 8.23
CA ALA A 253 8.14 -55.16 7.59
C ALA A 253 7.37 -55.99 8.64
N ARG A 254 8.06 -56.40 9.69
CA ARG A 254 7.45 -57.07 10.85
C ARG A 254 6.51 -56.13 11.62
N ALA A 255 6.90 -54.87 11.78
CA ALA A 255 6.07 -53.83 12.41
C ALA A 255 4.72 -53.70 11.67
N VAL A 256 4.72 -53.61 10.35
CA VAL A 256 3.47 -53.54 9.56
C VAL A 256 2.58 -54.77 9.77
N GLN A 257 3.16 -55.97 9.87
CA GLN A 257 2.38 -57.19 10.16
C GLN A 257 1.71 -57.15 11.54
N LEU A 258 2.43 -56.69 12.56
CA LEU A 258 1.85 -56.51 13.89
C LEU A 258 0.78 -55.40 13.92
N LEU A 259 0.98 -54.28 13.25
CA LEU A 259 -0.01 -53.23 13.12
C LEU A 259 -1.26 -53.73 12.39
N GLN A 260 -1.11 -54.53 11.32
CA GLN A 260 -2.25 -55.14 10.64
C GLN A 260 -3.05 -56.07 11.55
N SER A 261 -2.35 -56.81 12.41
CA SER A 261 -3.00 -57.69 13.37
C SER A 261 -3.76 -56.92 14.45
N SER A 262 -3.12 -55.91 15.01
CA SER A 262 -3.72 -55.01 16.03
C SER A 262 -4.90 -54.21 15.47
N ALA A 263 -4.76 -53.62 14.27
CA ALA A 263 -5.83 -52.87 13.61
C ALA A 263 -7.06 -53.73 13.31
N LYS A 264 -6.89 -54.99 12.90
CA LYS A 264 -8.01 -55.94 12.70
C LYS A 264 -8.77 -56.23 13.99
N LYS A 265 -8.14 -56.09 15.15
CA LYS A 265 -8.80 -56.27 16.46
C LYS A 265 -9.49 -55.02 16.98
N GLY A 266 -9.29 -53.92 16.29
CA GLY A 266 -9.99 -52.70 16.62
C GLY A 266 -9.12 -51.59 17.26
N ASP A 267 -7.81 -51.78 17.29
CA ASP A 267 -6.94 -50.73 17.81
C ASP A 267 -6.85 -49.55 16.83
N ALA A 268 -7.36 -48.39 17.26
CA ALA A 268 -7.35 -47.14 16.50
C ALA A 268 -5.93 -46.60 16.28
N LEU A 269 -5.03 -46.77 17.26
CA LEU A 269 -3.64 -46.33 17.15
C LEU A 269 -2.86 -47.16 16.13
N ALA A 270 -3.13 -48.47 16.07
CA ALA A 270 -2.54 -49.36 15.06
C ALA A 270 -3.07 -48.99 13.67
N SER A 271 -4.38 -48.74 13.53
CA SER A 271 -4.95 -48.28 12.25
C SER A 271 -4.33 -46.93 11.80
N LEU A 272 -4.15 -45.96 12.68
CA LEU A 272 -3.47 -44.70 12.39
C LEU A 272 -2.03 -44.93 11.91
N ARG A 273 -1.21 -45.67 12.69
CA ARG A 273 0.20 -45.94 12.34
C ARG A 273 0.31 -46.74 11.05
N LEU A 274 -0.56 -47.69 10.83
CA LEU A 274 -0.61 -48.48 9.59
C LEU A 274 -0.95 -47.60 8.38
N GLY A 275 -1.89 -46.68 8.53
CA GLY A 275 -2.21 -45.65 7.53
C GLY A 275 -0.99 -44.81 7.17
N LEU A 276 -0.23 -44.35 8.17
CA LEU A 276 1.02 -43.57 7.96
C LEU A 276 2.10 -44.46 7.28
N CYS A 277 2.26 -45.73 7.69
CA CYS A 277 3.19 -46.64 7.03
C CYS A 277 2.88 -46.83 5.53
N TYR A 278 1.60 -46.90 5.16
CA TYR A 278 1.21 -46.97 3.76
C TYR A 278 1.38 -45.64 3.03
N LEU A 279 1.25 -44.51 3.72
CA LEU A 279 1.43 -43.19 3.15
C LEU A 279 2.90 -42.96 2.77
N ASP A 280 3.81 -43.32 3.68
CA ASP A 280 5.24 -43.07 3.55
C ASP A 280 5.99 -44.23 2.88
N GLY A 281 5.36 -45.39 2.74
CA GLY A 281 6.00 -46.58 2.19
C GLY A 281 6.97 -47.24 3.18
N VAL A 282 6.77 -47.07 4.49
CA VAL A 282 7.63 -47.61 5.56
C VAL A 282 7.22 -49.05 5.85
N GLY A 283 8.11 -50.03 5.60
CA GLY A 283 7.86 -51.43 5.82
C GLY A 283 6.89 -52.09 4.81
N THR A 284 6.36 -51.31 3.89
CA THR A 284 5.43 -51.75 2.83
C THR A 284 5.59 -50.87 1.62
N ALA A 285 5.05 -51.26 0.47
CA ALA A 285 4.96 -50.40 -0.69
C ALA A 285 3.99 -49.23 -0.38
N GLN A 286 4.35 -48.03 -0.81
CA GLN A 286 3.50 -46.87 -0.69
C GLN A 286 2.13 -47.11 -1.35
N ASN A 287 1.05 -46.85 -0.64
CA ASN A 287 -0.30 -47.03 -1.16
C ASN A 287 -1.27 -46.05 -0.50
N THR A 288 -1.52 -44.96 -1.18
CA THR A 288 -2.35 -43.82 -0.66
C THR A 288 -3.81 -44.23 -0.44
N ALA A 289 -4.37 -45.15 -1.24
CA ALA A 289 -5.73 -45.66 -1.06
C ALA A 289 -5.87 -46.50 0.21
N LYS A 290 -4.87 -47.38 0.49
CA LYS A 290 -4.85 -48.11 1.77
C LYS A 290 -4.60 -47.18 2.96
N ALA A 291 -3.73 -46.20 2.79
CA ALA A 291 -3.49 -45.20 3.82
C ALA A 291 -4.79 -44.46 4.20
N HIS A 292 -5.54 -43.99 3.19
CA HIS A 292 -6.84 -43.36 3.41
C HIS A 292 -7.81 -44.27 4.18
N HIS A 293 -7.99 -45.52 3.70
CA HIS A 293 -8.87 -46.50 4.34
C HIS A 293 -8.53 -46.74 5.82
N HIS A 294 -7.24 -46.93 6.15
CA HIS A 294 -6.84 -47.18 7.55
C HIS A 294 -6.96 -45.92 8.42
N LEU A 295 -6.76 -44.75 7.85
CA LEU A 295 -7.00 -43.49 8.54
C LEU A 295 -8.50 -43.26 8.79
N GLU A 296 -9.39 -43.61 7.83
CA GLU A 296 -10.84 -43.60 8.04
C GLU A 296 -11.26 -44.57 9.15
N ASP A 297 -10.70 -45.78 9.15
CA ASP A 297 -10.96 -46.76 10.21
C ASP A 297 -10.52 -46.25 11.58
N ALA A 298 -9.34 -45.64 11.70
CA ALA A 298 -8.86 -45.03 12.91
C ALA A 298 -9.78 -43.85 13.34
N CYS A 299 -10.25 -43.06 12.38
CA CYS A 299 -11.16 -41.96 12.59
C CYS A 299 -12.53 -42.41 13.10
N ALA A 300 -13.11 -43.43 12.48
CA ALA A 300 -14.38 -44.02 12.91
C ALA A 300 -14.33 -44.56 14.36
N ARG A 301 -13.14 -44.89 14.84
CA ARG A 301 -12.88 -45.33 16.23
C ARG A 301 -12.51 -44.18 17.18
N GLY A 302 -12.70 -42.93 16.75
CA GLY A 302 -12.49 -41.73 17.55
C GLY A 302 -11.06 -41.22 17.67
N ASN A 303 -10.13 -41.67 16.81
CA ASN A 303 -8.75 -41.18 16.85
C ASN A 303 -8.64 -39.77 16.23
N ALA A 304 -8.40 -38.79 17.06
CA ALA A 304 -8.33 -37.39 16.64
C ALA A 304 -7.11 -37.08 15.74
N THR A 305 -5.99 -37.79 15.95
CA THR A 305 -4.80 -37.61 15.09
C THR A 305 -5.07 -38.17 13.68
N ALA A 306 -5.89 -39.22 13.56
CA ALA A 306 -6.31 -39.71 12.25
C ALA A 306 -7.18 -38.68 11.52
N GLN A 307 -8.08 -37.99 12.23
CA GLN A 307 -8.84 -36.86 11.69
C GLN A 307 -7.91 -35.80 11.08
N TYR A 308 -6.85 -35.44 11.80
CA TYR A 308 -5.86 -34.48 11.30
C TYR A 308 -5.21 -34.97 10.00
N HIS A 309 -4.73 -36.22 9.96
CA HIS A 309 -4.08 -36.77 8.76
C HIS A 309 -5.05 -36.91 7.59
N LEU A 310 -6.32 -37.29 7.82
CA LEU A 310 -7.35 -37.28 6.78
C LEU A 310 -7.58 -35.87 6.22
N GLY A 311 -7.63 -34.87 7.09
CA GLY A 311 -7.70 -33.46 6.67
C GLY A 311 -6.56 -33.08 5.73
N LEU A 312 -5.32 -33.55 6.00
CA LEU A 312 -4.19 -33.33 5.10
C LEU A 312 -4.37 -34.04 3.75
N LEU A 313 -4.86 -35.30 3.75
CA LEU A 313 -5.10 -36.05 2.51
C LEU A 313 -6.13 -35.38 1.62
N TYR A 314 -7.25 -34.92 2.18
CA TYR A 314 -8.27 -34.16 1.44
C TYR A 314 -7.77 -32.80 0.95
N ARG A 315 -6.99 -32.08 1.77
CA ARG A 315 -6.40 -30.80 1.40
C ARG A 315 -5.49 -30.91 0.18
N ASP A 316 -4.67 -31.96 0.16
CA ASP A 316 -3.61 -32.14 -0.84
C ASP A 316 -4.04 -33.05 -2.00
N GLY A 317 -5.21 -33.71 -1.90
CA GLY A 317 -5.71 -34.65 -2.91
C GLY A 317 -4.90 -35.94 -2.99
N ILE A 318 -4.36 -36.40 -1.85
CA ILE A 318 -3.50 -37.58 -1.79
C ILE A 318 -4.34 -38.82 -1.51
N GLY A 319 -4.45 -39.73 -2.49
CA GLY A 319 -5.27 -40.95 -2.39
C GLY A 319 -6.76 -40.72 -2.51
N THR A 320 -7.21 -39.49 -2.60
CA THR A 320 -8.59 -39.08 -2.80
C THR A 320 -8.62 -37.80 -3.67
N ALA A 321 -9.79 -37.36 -4.14
CA ALA A 321 -9.93 -36.08 -4.78
C ALA A 321 -9.68 -34.98 -3.75
N LYS A 322 -9.07 -33.87 -4.18
CA LYS A 322 -8.93 -32.70 -3.34
C LYS A 322 -10.31 -32.15 -2.95
N ASP A 323 -10.52 -31.97 -1.67
CA ASP A 323 -11.77 -31.44 -1.10
C ASP A 323 -11.48 -30.57 0.12
N ASP A 324 -11.53 -29.26 -0.08
CA ASP A 324 -11.22 -28.31 0.98
C ASP A 324 -12.31 -28.28 2.08
N GLU A 325 -13.57 -28.64 1.77
CA GLU A 325 -14.67 -28.71 2.78
C GLU A 325 -14.45 -29.87 3.73
N GLN A 326 -14.18 -31.06 3.17
CA GLN A 326 -13.86 -32.26 3.97
C GLN A 326 -12.57 -32.04 4.78
N ALA A 327 -11.55 -31.42 4.19
CA ALA A 327 -10.31 -31.12 4.88
C ALA A 327 -10.58 -30.22 6.12
N ALA A 328 -11.35 -29.14 5.94
CA ALA A 328 -11.69 -28.22 7.02
C ALA A 328 -12.55 -28.89 8.11
N GLU A 329 -13.49 -29.75 7.74
CA GLU A 329 -14.31 -30.49 8.70
C GLU A 329 -13.45 -31.44 9.55
N HIS A 330 -12.54 -32.19 8.92
CA HIS A 330 -11.63 -33.07 9.64
C HIS A 330 -10.67 -32.31 10.54
N PHE A 331 -10.12 -31.18 10.09
CA PHE A 331 -9.28 -30.33 10.94
C PHE A 331 -10.08 -29.75 12.13
N LYS A 332 -11.32 -29.31 11.92
CA LYS A 332 -12.20 -28.81 12.98
C LYS A 332 -12.46 -29.89 14.05
N ASN A 333 -12.76 -31.10 13.61
CA ASN A 333 -13.05 -32.22 14.53
C ASN A 333 -11.80 -32.59 15.33
N ALA A 334 -10.60 -32.66 14.69
CA ALA A 334 -9.34 -32.91 15.36
C ALA A 334 -8.95 -31.76 16.32
N ALA A 335 -9.18 -30.51 15.92
CA ALA A 335 -8.95 -29.35 16.77
C ALA A 335 -9.87 -29.34 18.00
N GLY A 336 -11.16 -29.74 17.85
CA GLY A 336 -12.10 -29.95 18.94
C GLY A 336 -11.59 -30.98 19.96
N ALA A 337 -10.87 -32.00 19.51
CA ALA A 337 -10.19 -32.99 20.34
C ALA A 337 -8.81 -32.53 20.85
N ARG A 338 -8.47 -31.26 20.70
CA ARG A 338 -7.22 -30.62 21.15
C ARG A 338 -5.95 -31.14 20.48
N VAL A 339 -6.01 -31.52 19.20
CA VAL A 339 -4.83 -31.77 18.39
C VAL A 339 -4.25 -30.43 17.94
N PRO A 340 -3.03 -30.04 18.39
CA PRO A 340 -2.51 -28.68 18.17
C PRO A 340 -2.27 -28.37 16.69
N GLU A 341 -1.74 -29.34 15.95
CA GLU A 341 -1.47 -29.21 14.52
C GLU A 341 -2.77 -29.03 13.72
N ALA A 342 -3.84 -29.72 14.13
CA ALA A 342 -5.16 -29.55 13.53
C ALA A 342 -5.75 -28.16 13.83
N SER A 343 -5.55 -27.67 15.06
CA SER A 343 -5.97 -26.29 15.42
C SER A 343 -5.28 -25.27 14.52
N TYR A 344 -4.00 -25.44 14.24
CA TYR A 344 -3.26 -24.58 13.33
C TYR A 344 -3.81 -24.69 11.88
N GLN A 345 -4.01 -25.91 11.36
CA GLN A 345 -4.53 -26.09 10.01
C GLN A 345 -5.96 -25.56 9.84
N TYR A 346 -6.82 -25.77 10.84
CA TYR A 346 -8.17 -25.22 10.80
C TYR A 346 -8.18 -23.70 10.86
N ALA A 347 -7.30 -23.12 11.64
CA ALA A 347 -7.13 -21.67 11.67
C ALA A 347 -6.71 -21.10 10.30
N LEU A 348 -5.81 -21.80 9.57
CA LEU A 348 -5.46 -21.41 8.21
C LEU A 348 -6.67 -21.50 7.26
N CYS A 349 -7.51 -22.54 7.39
CA CYS A 349 -8.76 -22.64 6.62
C CYS A 349 -9.69 -21.45 6.87
N LEU A 350 -9.83 -21.02 8.14
CA LEU A 350 -10.64 -19.86 8.53
C LEU A 350 -10.05 -18.52 8.04
N ILE A 351 -8.72 -18.39 7.99
CA ILE A 351 -8.04 -17.18 7.48
C ILE A 351 -8.26 -17.04 5.98
N ASP A 352 -8.08 -18.12 5.25
CA ASP A 352 -8.14 -18.12 3.80
C ASP A 352 -9.56 -18.28 3.23
N GLY A 353 -10.51 -18.74 4.08
CA GLY A 353 -11.87 -19.09 3.65
C GLY A 353 -11.89 -20.37 2.80
N ARG A 354 -10.94 -21.33 3.04
CA ARG A 354 -10.84 -22.59 2.32
C ARG A 354 -11.72 -23.67 2.98
N GLY A 355 -12.74 -24.13 2.27
CA GLY A 355 -13.69 -25.13 2.77
C GLY A 355 -14.61 -24.66 3.90
N VAL A 356 -14.41 -23.44 4.40
CA VAL A 356 -15.23 -22.78 5.43
C VAL A 356 -15.32 -21.29 5.15
N ALA A 357 -16.36 -20.63 5.67
CA ALA A 357 -16.43 -19.17 5.62
C ALA A 357 -15.26 -18.55 6.40
N ARG A 358 -14.70 -17.48 5.84
CA ARG A 358 -13.61 -16.74 6.48
C ARG A 358 -14.07 -16.15 7.81
N ASP A 359 -13.35 -16.46 8.89
CA ASP A 359 -13.62 -15.97 10.24
C ASP A 359 -12.30 -15.74 10.99
N LEU A 360 -11.81 -14.51 10.96
CA LEU A 360 -10.52 -14.16 11.58
C LEU A 360 -10.55 -14.22 13.11
N PRO A 361 -11.58 -13.73 13.83
CA PRO A 361 -11.69 -13.89 15.27
C PRO A 361 -11.66 -15.35 15.73
N LEU A 362 -12.38 -16.22 15.04
CA LEU A 362 -12.37 -17.65 15.33
C LEU A 362 -11.02 -18.28 15.03
N ALA A 363 -10.38 -17.90 13.91
CA ALA A 363 -9.04 -18.36 13.54
C ALA A 363 -8.03 -18.06 14.66
N VAL A 364 -8.06 -16.85 15.22
CA VAL A 364 -7.16 -16.45 16.32
C VAL A 364 -7.33 -17.33 17.54
N THR A 365 -8.55 -17.76 17.88
CA THR A 365 -8.76 -18.65 19.04
C THR A 365 -8.09 -20.00 18.83
N TYR A 366 -8.17 -20.56 17.60
CA TYR A 366 -7.48 -21.81 17.27
C TYR A 366 -5.96 -21.63 17.15
N LEU A 367 -5.48 -20.50 16.60
CA LEU A 367 -4.05 -20.16 16.59
C LEU A 367 -3.50 -20.06 18.00
N GLN A 368 -4.25 -19.44 18.92
CA GLN A 368 -3.82 -19.31 20.31
C GLN A 368 -3.66 -20.68 20.97
N SER A 369 -4.64 -21.57 20.78
CA SER A 369 -4.57 -22.94 21.29
C SER A 369 -3.35 -23.70 20.77
N ALA A 370 -3.07 -23.61 19.45
CA ALA A 370 -1.90 -24.25 18.84
C ALA A 370 -0.58 -23.61 19.28
N ALA A 371 -0.54 -22.28 19.38
CA ALA A 371 0.67 -21.54 19.81
C ALA A 371 1.04 -21.82 21.28
N GLU A 372 0.03 -21.89 22.17
CA GLU A 372 0.22 -22.27 23.57
C GLU A 372 0.69 -23.71 23.74
N SER A 373 0.33 -24.59 22.78
CA SER A 373 0.82 -25.96 22.71
C SER A 373 2.25 -26.07 22.14
N GLY A 374 2.83 -24.95 21.74
CA GLY A 374 4.24 -24.88 21.30
C GLY A 374 4.45 -24.95 19.79
N ILE A 375 3.44 -24.96 18.94
CA ILE A 375 3.60 -25.01 17.47
C ILE A 375 4.24 -23.71 16.97
N PRO A 376 5.48 -23.73 16.43
CA PRO A 376 6.19 -22.49 16.07
C PRO A 376 5.53 -21.74 14.89
N GLU A 377 4.92 -22.44 13.95
CA GLU A 377 4.18 -21.84 12.83
C GLU A 377 2.92 -21.11 13.35
N ALA A 378 2.23 -21.68 14.34
CA ALA A 378 1.07 -21.06 14.98
C ALA A 378 1.48 -19.84 15.82
N GLN A 379 2.61 -19.91 16.51
CA GLN A 379 3.17 -18.77 17.25
C GLN A 379 3.50 -17.61 16.30
N TYR A 380 4.14 -17.91 15.17
CA TYR A 380 4.39 -16.91 14.13
C TYR A 380 3.09 -16.32 13.60
N ALA A 381 2.12 -17.16 13.20
CA ALA A 381 0.85 -16.72 12.64
C ALA A 381 0.05 -15.86 13.64
N LEU A 382 0.02 -16.27 14.92
CA LEU A 382 -0.63 -15.50 15.98
C LEU A 382 0.08 -14.16 16.22
N GLY A 383 1.41 -14.15 16.19
CA GLY A 383 2.21 -12.92 16.22
C GLY A 383 1.86 -11.96 15.10
N SER A 384 1.66 -12.48 13.88
CA SER A 384 1.22 -11.71 12.73
C SER A 384 -0.19 -11.14 12.93
N CYS A 385 -1.13 -11.92 13.46
CA CYS A 385 -2.48 -11.43 13.77
C CYS A 385 -2.44 -10.25 14.77
N TYR A 386 -1.59 -10.32 15.79
CA TYR A 386 -1.41 -9.20 16.73
C TYR A 386 -0.67 -8.00 16.11
N GLU A 387 0.24 -8.21 15.15
CA GLU A 387 0.95 -7.12 14.47
C GLU A 387 0.01 -6.29 13.61
N PHE A 388 -0.89 -6.95 12.84
CA PHE A 388 -1.76 -6.29 11.86
C PHE A 388 -3.17 -6.03 12.37
N GLY A 389 -3.58 -6.65 13.47
CA GLY A 389 -4.95 -6.54 14.01
C GLY A 389 -5.95 -7.44 13.31
N ASP A 390 -5.47 -8.55 12.72
CA ASP A 390 -6.30 -9.51 11.99
C ASP A 390 -7.08 -10.40 12.96
N GLY A 391 -8.37 -10.15 13.13
CA GLY A 391 -9.25 -10.88 14.04
C GLY A 391 -9.07 -10.56 15.52
N VAL A 392 -8.09 -9.71 15.88
CA VAL A 392 -7.83 -9.22 17.24
C VAL A 392 -7.43 -7.75 17.19
N GLN A 393 -7.50 -7.08 18.34
CA GLN A 393 -6.93 -5.75 18.46
C GLN A 393 -5.41 -5.82 18.29
N ALA A 394 -4.84 -4.94 17.45
CA ALA A 394 -3.41 -4.87 17.23
C ALA A 394 -2.64 -4.61 18.53
N ASP A 395 -1.61 -5.41 18.78
CA ASP A 395 -0.76 -5.34 19.98
C ASP A 395 0.66 -5.81 19.65
N LEU A 396 1.52 -4.85 19.35
CA LEU A 396 2.91 -5.14 18.96
C LEU A 396 3.73 -5.82 20.08
N ALA A 397 3.40 -5.60 21.34
CA ALA A 397 4.11 -6.25 22.43
C ALA A 397 3.79 -7.74 22.48
N LYS A 398 2.54 -8.12 22.30
CA LYS A 398 2.13 -9.52 22.15
C LYS A 398 2.71 -10.15 20.89
N ALA A 399 2.69 -9.42 19.74
CA ALA A 399 3.29 -9.89 18.51
C ALA A 399 4.76 -10.28 18.69
N ILE A 400 5.56 -9.39 19.31
CA ILE A 400 6.98 -9.64 19.61
C ILE A 400 7.16 -10.86 20.49
N ARG A 401 6.33 -11.01 21.52
CA ARG A 401 6.43 -12.17 22.43
C ARG A 401 6.23 -13.48 21.65
N TRP A 402 5.23 -13.55 20.79
CA TRP A 402 4.96 -14.73 19.99
C TRP A 402 6.04 -14.97 18.92
N TYR A 403 6.52 -13.91 18.25
CA TYR A 403 7.66 -14.04 17.33
C TYR A 403 8.93 -14.52 18.03
N THR A 404 9.17 -14.09 19.28
CA THR A 404 10.33 -14.55 20.06
C THR A 404 10.24 -16.05 20.32
N LEU A 405 9.08 -16.55 20.76
CA LEU A 405 8.87 -17.97 21.00
C LEU A 405 9.06 -18.81 19.72
N ALA A 406 8.52 -18.33 18.58
CA ALA A 406 8.71 -18.98 17.29
C ALA A 406 10.21 -18.97 16.86
N ALA A 407 10.88 -17.82 17.02
CA ALA A 407 12.28 -17.65 16.65
C ALA A 407 13.23 -18.52 17.48
N GLU A 408 12.99 -18.68 18.79
CA GLU A 408 13.74 -19.55 19.70
C GLU A 408 13.65 -21.03 19.28
N GLN A 409 12.54 -21.42 18.68
CA GLN A 409 12.34 -22.76 18.10
C GLN A 409 12.89 -22.89 16.66
N GLY A 410 13.55 -21.85 16.14
CA GLY A 410 14.17 -21.87 14.81
C GLY A 410 13.20 -21.57 13.65
N ASN A 411 11.98 -21.12 13.94
CA ASN A 411 11.05 -20.71 12.87
C ASN A 411 11.59 -19.49 12.12
N ALA A 412 11.90 -19.65 10.85
CA ALA A 412 12.55 -18.62 10.02
C ALA A 412 11.66 -17.39 9.75
N ASP A 413 10.35 -17.58 9.66
CA ASP A 413 9.39 -16.48 9.52
C ASP A 413 9.34 -15.65 10.81
N GLY A 414 9.29 -16.32 11.98
CA GLY A 414 9.37 -15.70 13.29
C GLY A 414 10.68 -14.92 13.48
N GLN A 415 11.82 -15.50 13.12
CA GLN A 415 13.14 -14.85 13.16
C GLN A 415 13.17 -13.60 12.26
N ASN A 416 12.64 -13.71 11.02
CA ASN A 416 12.60 -12.62 10.06
C ASN A 416 11.71 -11.45 10.55
N ASN A 417 10.53 -11.73 11.14
CA ASN A 417 9.62 -10.68 11.60
C ASN A 417 10.10 -10.06 12.92
N LEU A 418 10.63 -10.85 13.85
CA LEU A 418 11.27 -10.35 15.06
C LEU A 418 12.44 -9.42 14.72
N ALA A 419 13.27 -9.82 13.76
CA ALA A 419 14.37 -8.98 13.27
C ALA A 419 13.85 -7.66 12.69
N GLY A 420 12.73 -7.70 11.96
CA GLY A 420 12.05 -6.49 11.49
C GLY A 420 11.63 -5.57 12.64
N CYS A 421 11.07 -6.12 13.71
CA CYS A 421 10.71 -5.35 14.92
C CYS A 421 11.94 -4.70 15.56
N TYR A 422 13.04 -5.43 15.69
CA TYR A 422 14.28 -4.90 16.25
C TYR A 422 14.98 -3.86 15.36
N LEU A 423 14.94 -4.02 14.01
CA LEU A 423 15.55 -3.04 13.09
C LEU A 423 14.90 -1.67 13.18
N TYR A 424 13.57 -1.66 13.29
CA TYR A 424 12.80 -0.41 13.23
C TYR A 424 12.32 0.09 14.60
N GLY A 425 12.54 -0.68 15.68
CA GLY A 425 12.07 -0.34 17.02
C GLY A 425 10.53 -0.37 17.14
N ARG A 426 9.85 -1.28 16.40
CA ARG A 426 8.40 -1.41 16.42
C ARG A 426 7.98 -2.28 17.61
N GLY A 427 7.32 -1.66 18.60
CA GLY A 427 6.86 -2.33 19.82
C GLY A 427 7.98 -2.76 20.80
N CYS A 428 9.25 -2.47 20.48
CA CYS A 428 10.40 -2.77 21.32
C CYS A 428 11.52 -1.75 21.12
N ARG A 429 12.53 -1.78 21.98
CA ARG A 429 13.74 -0.98 21.78
C ARG A 429 14.47 -1.47 20.53
N LYS A 430 14.91 -0.54 19.71
CA LYS A 430 15.72 -0.84 18.52
C LYS A 430 17.01 -1.57 18.92
N ASP A 431 17.25 -2.74 18.33
CA ASP A 431 18.47 -3.53 18.49
C ASP A 431 18.91 -4.13 17.16
N THR A 432 19.76 -3.38 16.47
CA THR A 432 20.22 -3.77 15.14
C THR A 432 21.16 -4.98 15.17
N ALA A 433 21.90 -5.22 16.29
CA ALA A 433 22.81 -6.35 16.40
C ALA A 433 22.04 -7.68 16.54
N ALA A 434 21.03 -7.71 17.44
CA ALA A 434 20.13 -8.86 17.57
C ALA A 434 19.37 -9.14 16.26
N ALA A 435 18.89 -8.09 15.59
CA ALA A 435 18.22 -8.22 14.32
C ALA A 435 19.09 -8.89 13.24
N ILE A 436 20.34 -8.45 13.09
CA ILE A 436 21.29 -9.05 12.14
C ILE A 436 21.59 -10.50 12.46
N ALA A 437 21.69 -10.86 13.75
CA ALA A 437 21.92 -12.24 14.16
C ALA A 437 20.75 -13.15 13.73
N LEU A 438 19.50 -12.71 14.00
CA LEU A 438 18.28 -13.42 13.58
C LEU A 438 18.17 -13.53 12.06
N LEU A 439 18.43 -12.43 11.31
CA LEU A 439 18.40 -12.46 9.85
C LEU A 439 19.44 -13.43 9.26
N LYS A 440 20.62 -13.55 9.85
CA LYS A 440 21.62 -14.54 9.43
C LYS A 440 21.12 -15.96 9.65
N GLN A 441 20.56 -16.26 10.82
CA GLN A 441 19.98 -17.58 11.10
C GLN A 441 18.87 -17.94 10.12
N ALA A 442 17.92 -17.04 9.89
CA ALA A 442 16.84 -17.26 8.93
C ALA A 442 17.36 -17.35 7.48
N ALA A 443 18.37 -16.57 7.11
CA ALA A 443 18.99 -16.65 5.79
C ALA A 443 19.73 -17.99 5.59
N ASP A 444 20.42 -18.49 6.60
CA ASP A 444 21.08 -19.81 6.57
C ASP A 444 20.05 -20.96 6.45
N ALA A 445 18.85 -20.76 6.99
CA ALA A 445 17.66 -21.61 6.75
C ALA A 445 17.01 -21.37 5.36
N ARG A 446 17.64 -20.60 4.48
CA ARG A 446 17.18 -20.28 3.12
C ARG A 446 15.83 -19.53 3.06
N HIS A 447 15.54 -18.71 4.07
CA HIS A 447 14.33 -17.88 4.07
C HIS A 447 14.52 -16.67 3.18
N ALA A 448 13.71 -16.56 2.11
CA ALA A 448 13.84 -15.54 1.06
C ALA A 448 13.77 -14.10 1.61
N GLY A 449 12.76 -13.82 2.45
CA GLY A 449 12.57 -12.50 3.04
C GLY A 449 13.70 -12.07 3.98
N ALA A 450 14.32 -13.03 4.69
CA ALA A 450 15.47 -12.74 5.55
C ALA A 450 16.72 -12.43 4.71
N CYS A 451 16.97 -13.18 3.64
CA CYS A 451 18.03 -12.87 2.67
C CYS A 451 17.85 -11.47 2.08
N TYR A 452 16.61 -11.10 1.69
CA TYR A 452 16.30 -9.78 1.19
C TYR A 452 16.56 -8.68 2.23
N ARG A 453 16.03 -8.82 3.45
CA ARG A 453 16.25 -7.83 4.54
C ARG A 453 17.72 -7.70 4.93
N LEU A 454 18.46 -8.81 4.98
CA LEU A 454 19.89 -8.80 5.24
C LEU A 454 20.65 -8.09 4.13
N GLY A 455 20.23 -8.29 2.85
CA GLY A 455 20.73 -7.53 1.71
C GLY A 455 20.51 -6.03 1.87
N LEU A 456 19.31 -5.60 2.30
CA LEU A 456 19.02 -4.19 2.60
C LEU A 456 19.92 -3.65 3.73
N CYS A 457 20.16 -4.44 4.77
CA CYS A 457 21.04 -4.04 5.86
C CYS A 457 22.49 -3.78 5.37
N TYR A 458 23.00 -4.62 4.46
CA TYR A 458 24.31 -4.41 3.82
C TYR A 458 24.31 -3.23 2.83
N GLU A 459 23.22 -2.99 2.10
CA GLU A 459 23.10 -1.87 1.15
C GLU A 459 23.12 -0.53 1.87
N ILE A 460 22.41 -0.41 3.00
CA ILE A 460 22.25 0.83 3.74
C ILE A 460 23.36 1.01 4.80
N GLY A 461 23.91 -0.09 5.33
CA GLY A 461 24.84 -0.10 6.45
C GLY A 461 24.12 -0.11 7.82
N THR A 462 22.95 -0.75 7.92
CA THR A 462 22.18 -0.80 9.16
C THR A 462 22.60 -2.01 9.99
N GLY A 463 23.27 -1.79 11.14
CA GLY A 463 23.75 -2.85 12.03
C GLY A 463 24.92 -3.67 11.50
N VAL A 464 25.37 -3.38 10.28
CA VAL A 464 26.54 -3.94 9.60
C VAL A 464 27.23 -2.85 8.78
N GLU A 465 28.49 -3.01 8.47
CA GLU A 465 29.19 -2.10 7.54
C GLU A 465 28.56 -2.15 6.15
N ARG A 466 28.38 -0.98 5.52
CA ARG A 466 27.84 -0.89 4.17
C ARG A 466 28.69 -1.67 3.19
N ASN A 467 28.11 -2.66 2.53
CA ASN A 467 28.80 -3.55 1.60
C ASN A 467 27.88 -3.98 0.47
N LEU A 468 27.96 -3.26 -0.65
CA LEU A 468 27.10 -3.52 -1.82
C LEU A 468 27.35 -4.89 -2.46
N ARG A 469 28.59 -5.42 -2.36
CA ARG A 469 28.90 -6.77 -2.85
C ARG A 469 28.19 -7.85 -2.02
N ALA A 470 28.20 -7.69 -0.70
CA ALA A 470 27.47 -8.58 0.19
C ALA A 470 25.95 -8.45 -0.01
N ALA A 471 25.45 -7.21 -0.20
CA ALA A 471 24.05 -6.94 -0.51
C ALA A 471 23.60 -7.67 -1.79
N ALA A 472 24.37 -7.53 -2.87
CA ALA A 472 24.09 -8.19 -4.15
C ALA A 472 24.08 -9.72 -4.03
N ALA A 473 25.00 -10.30 -3.23
CA ALA A 473 25.02 -11.73 -2.98
C ALA A 473 23.75 -12.22 -2.27
N ARG A 474 23.32 -11.49 -1.21
CA ARG A 474 22.08 -11.83 -0.47
C ARG A 474 20.82 -11.62 -1.30
N TYR A 475 20.76 -10.57 -2.12
CA TYR A 475 19.67 -10.39 -3.08
C TYR A 475 19.64 -11.50 -4.15
N ALA A 476 20.80 -11.98 -4.61
CA ALA A 476 20.86 -13.09 -5.54
C ALA A 476 20.34 -14.40 -4.95
N GLU A 477 20.62 -14.66 -3.67
CA GLU A 477 20.05 -15.79 -2.93
C GLU A 477 18.52 -15.67 -2.79
N ALA A 478 18.03 -14.51 -2.34
CA ALA A 478 16.60 -14.23 -2.22
C ALA A 478 15.89 -14.34 -3.57
N ALA A 479 16.47 -13.78 -4.63
CA ALA A 479 15.92 -13.84 -5.99
C ALA A 479 15.79 -15.28 -6.51
N LYS A 480 16.77 -16.15 -6.21
CA LYS A 480 16.71 -17.59 -6.54
C LYS A 480 15.59 -18.31 -5.79
N LEU A 481 15.29 -17.86 -4.58
CA LEU A 481 14.19 -18.37 -3.75
C LEU A 481 12.82 -17.77 -4.14
N GLY A 482 12.78 -16.93 -5.18
CA GLY A 482 11.55 -16.36 -5.71
C GLY A 482 11.20 -14.99 -5.19
N ASP A 483 12.01 -14.38 -4.30
CA ASP A 483 11.72 -13.04 -3.77
C ASP A 483 11.73 -11.98 -4.88
N VAL A 484 10.58 -11.38 -5.12
CA VAL A 484 10.38 -10.40 -6.20
C VAL A 484 11.06 -9.06 -5.89
N PRO A 485 10.94 -8.49 -4.69
CA PRO A 485 11.71 -7.30 -4.30
C PRO A 485 13.23 -7.47 -4.47
N ALA A 486 13.77 -8.65 -4.14
CA ALA A 486 15.20 -8.94 -4.32
C ALA A 486 15.62 -8.96 -5.78
N LYS A 487 14.79 -9.55 -6.68
CA LYS A 487 15.03 -9.50 -8.12
C LYS A 487 15.16 -8.07 -8.61
N TYR A 488 14.25 -7.21 -8.18
CA TYR A 488 14.27 -5.80 -8.55
C TYR A 488 15.51 -5.08 -8.02
N ARG A 489 15.84 -5.22 -6.73
CA ARG A 489 17.03 -4.59 -6.15
C ARG A 489 18.32 -5.06 -6.81
N LEU A 490 18.44 -6.37 -7.03
CA LEU A 490 19.59 -6.94 -7.75
C LEU A 490 19.70 -6.39 -9.17
N GLY A 491 18.57 -6.27 -9.88
CA GLY A 491 18.51 -5.64 -11.20
C GLY A 491 19.05 -4.22 -11.20
N LYS A 492 18.68 -3.41 -10.20
CA LYS A 492 19.18 -2.04 -10.02
C LYS A 492 20.70 -2.01 -9.81
N LEU A 493 21.25 -2.93 -9.00
CA LEU A 493 22.70 -3.02 -8.77
C LEU A 493 23.46 -3.37 -10.05
N TYR A 494 22.93 -4.29 -10.88
CA TYR A 494 23.54 -4.59 -12.18
C TYR A 494 23.48 -3.43 -13.17
N LEU A 495 22.35 -2.67 -13.20
CA LEU A 495 22.24 -1.48 -14.06
C LEU A 495 23.23 -0.39 -13.67
N ALA A 496 23.43 -0.18 -12.36
CA ALA A 496 24.32 0.83 -11.84
C ALA A 496 25.80 0.40 -11.80
N GLY A 497 26.10 -0.90 -11.85
CA GLY A 497 27.45 -1.42 -11.63
C GLY A 497 27.92 -1.31 -10.17
N GLU A 498 26.99 -1.30 -9.23
CA GLU A 498 27.28 -1.11 -7.82
C GLU A 498 27.36 -2.47 -7.08
N GLY A 499 28.54 -2.79 -6.52
CA GLY A 499 28.78 -4.05 -5.81
C GLY A 499 28.89 -5.28 -6.71
N VAL A 500 28.53 -5.15 -7.98
CA VAL A 500 28.65 -6.13 -9.05
C VAL A 500 29.17 -5.44 -10.32
N PRO A 501 29.84 -6.14 -11.25
CA PRO A 501 30.16 -5.56 -12.57
C PRO A 501 28.86 -5.10 -13.24
N GLN A 502 28.92 -3.93 -13.89
CA GLN A 502 27.76 -3.41 -14.63
C GLN A 502 27.37 -4.39 -15.76
N ASP A 503 26.12 -4.72 -15.82
CA ASP A 503 25.51 -5.59 -16.83
C ASP A 503 24.06 -5.12 -17.07
N GLU A 504 23.89 -4.22 -18.00
CA GLU A 504 22.62 -3.60 -18.31
C GLU A 504 21.58 -4.62 -18.78
N GLN A 505 21.97 -5.61 -19.58
CA GLN A 505 21.05 -6.63 -20.09
C GLN A 505 20.52 -7.51 -18.96
N LYS A 506 21.40 -7.99 -18.09
CA LYS A 506 21.02 -8.78 -16.93
C LYS A 506 20.21 -7.96 -15.93
N GLY A 507 20.62 -6.70 -15.69
CA GLY A 507 19.90 -5.77 -14.84
C GLY A 507 18.48 -5.54 -15.33
N ALA A 508 18.32 -5.21 -16.62
CA ALA A 508 17.02 -5.02 -17.25
C ALA A 508 16.15 -6.30 -17.20
N SER A 509 16.72 -7.47 -17.51
CA SER A 509 15.98 -8.73 -17.45
C SER A 509 15.41 -9.05 -16.06
N LEU A 510 16.18 -8.75 -15.01
CA LEU A 510 15.74 -8.92 -13.62
C LEU A 510 14.63 -7.91 -13.24
N CYS A 511 14.75 -6.64 -13.69
CA CYS A 511 13.72 -5.63 -13.48
C CYS A 511 12.42 -6.01 -14.20
N VAL A 512 12.49 -6.44 -15.46
CA VAL A 512 11.32 -6.91 -16.23
C VAL A 512 10.69 -8.13 -15.57
N ALA A 513 11.47 -9.10 -15.12
CA ALA A 513 10.97 -10.27 -14.41
C ALA A 513 10.26 -9.89 -13.09
N ALA A 514 10.79 -8.91 -12.36
CA ALA A 514 10.13 -8.38 -11.16
C ALA A 514 8.85 -7.61 -11.49
N ALA A 515 8.83 -6.86 -12.59
CA ALA A 515 7.66 -6.15 -13.08
C ALA A 515 6.53 -7.10 -13.49
N MET A 516 6.85 -8.19 -14.20
CA MET A 516 5.90 -9.25 -14.56
C MET A 516 5.32 -9.94 -13.33
N ALA A 517 6.11 -10.06 -12.27
CA ALA A 517 5.66 -10.61 -10.98
C ALA A 517 4.90 -9.58 -10.11
N GLY A 518 4.56 -8.41 -10.64
CA GLY A 518 3.71 -7.42 -9.97
C GLY A 518 4.46 -6.43 -9.07
N ASN A 519 5.80 -6.36 -9.10
CA ASN A 519 6.51 -5.34 -8.34
C ASN A 519 6.25 -3.94 -8.91
N LEU A 520 5.59 -3.11 -8.12
CA LEU A 520 5.12 -1.79 -8.51
C LEU A 520 6.25 -0.85 -9.00
N SER A 521 7.36 -0.80 -8.26
CA SER A 521 8.50 0.03 -8.64
C SER A 521 9.21 -0.52 -9.89
N ALA A 522 9.28 -1.84 -10.03
CA ALA A 522 9.87 -2.48 -11.21
C ALA A 522 9.03 -2.22 -12.47
N GLN A 523 7.69 -2.21 -12.37
CA GLN A 523 6.81 -1.87 -13.50
C GLN A 523 7.11 -0.46 -14.03
N TYR A 524 7.23 0.51 -13.13
CA TYR A 524 7.54 1.89 -13.52
C TYR A 524 8.99 2.04 -14.06
N ASP A 525 9.97 1.39 -13.43
CA ASP A 525 11.34 1.41 -13.94
C ASP A 525 11.47 0.70 -15.30
N THR A 526 10.70 -0.36 -15.54
CA THR A 526 10.64 -1.07 -16.83
C THR A 526 10.14 -0.14 -17.95
N TYR A 527 9.17 0.74 -17.68
CA TYR A 527 8.81 1.80 -18.60
C TYR A 527 10.01 2.64 -19.01
N HIS A 528 10.85 3.05 -18.05
CA HIS A 528 12.05 3.83 -18.35
C HIS A 528 13.11 3.03 -19.12
N LEU A 529 13.26 1.73 -18.83
CA LEU A 529 14.19 0.87 -19.55
C LEU A 529 13.85 0.80 -21.04
N TYR A 530 12.58 0.55 -21.39
CA TYR A 530 12.13 0.53 -22.78
C TYR A 530 12.10 1.91 -23.44
N LYS A 531 11.77 2.96 -22.69
CA LYS A 531 11.78 4.34 -23.18
C LYS A 531 13.18 4.78 -23.59
N ASN A 532 14.20 4.41 -22.82
CA ASN A 532 15.59 4.86 -22.99
C ASN A 532 16.45 3.84 -23.77
N GLY A 533 16.03 2.60 -23.89
CA GLY A 533 16.81 1.52 -24.50
C GLY A 533 17.95 1.02 -23.60
N THR A 534 17.77 1.07 -22.25
CA THR A 534 18.80 0.66 -21.30
C THR A 534 18.71 -0.84 -21.03
N GLY A 535 19.67 -1.62 -21.54
CA GLY A 535 19.71 -3.08 -21.38
C GLY A 535 18.63 -3.85 -22.13
N VAL A 536 17.72 -3.15 -22.81
CA VAL A 536 16.67 -3.64 -23.70
C VAL A 536 16.63 -2.75 -24.93
N PRO A 537 16.19 -3.23 -26.12
CA PRO A 537 15.96 -2.37 -27.27
C PRO A 537 14.98 -1.25 -26.92
N GLN A 538 15.25 -0.03 -27.41
CA GLN A 538 14.31 1.08 -27.24
C GLN A 538 13.00 0.76 -27.97
N ASP A 539 11.89 0.76 -27.22
CA ASP A 539 10.55 0.47 -27.75
C ASP A 539 9.51 1.39 -27.09
N PRO A 540 9.08 2.48 -27.77
CA PRO A 540 8.09 3.40 -27.24
C PRO A 540 6.72 2.76 -26.99
N VAL A 541 6.34 1.73 -27.76
CA VAL A 541 5.05 1.04 -27.64
C VAL A 541 5.06 0.17 -26.39
N GLU A 542 6.12 -0.61 -26.19
CA GLU A 542 6.27 -1.43 -25.01
C GLU A 542 6.43 -0.58 -23.74
N ALA A 543 7.15 0.53 -23.83
CA ALA A 543 7.25 1.52 -22.76
C ALA A 543 5.84 2.04 -22.34
N ALA A 544 5.00 2.41 -23.32
CA ALA A 544 3.65 2.89 -23.02
C ALA A 544 2.77 1.81 -22.34
N LYS A 545 2.90 0.55 -22.73
CA LYS A 545 2.20 -0.56 -22.05
C LYS A 545 2.62 -0.69 -20.59
N TRP A 546 3.93 -0.67 -20.32
CA TRP A 546 4.43 -0.76 -18.94
C TRP A 546 4.02 0.45 -18.10
N LEU A 547 3.96 1.66 -18.69
CA LEU A 547 3.43 2.83 -18.01
C LEU A 547 1.97 2.64 -17.62
N GLN A 548 1.14 2.09 -18.52
CA GLN A 548 -0.25 1.76 -18.23
C GLN A 548 -0.37 0.70 -17.14
N VAL A 549 0.44 -0.37 -17.18
CA VAL A 549 0.44 -1.42 -16.14
C VAL A 549 0.79 -0.83 -14.77
N ALA A 550 1.85 -0.02 -14.70
CA ALA A 550 2.25 0.62 -13.45
C ALA A 550 1.18 1.58 -12.91
N ALA A 551 0.51 2.34 -13.80
CA ALA A 551 -0.57 3.24 -13.41
C ALA A 551 -1.81 2.49 -12.93
N HIS A 552 -2.22 1.41 -13.59
CA HIS A 552 -3.32 0.54 -13.13
C HIS A 552 -3.02 -0.15 -11.80
N SER A 553 -1.75 -0.36 -11.51
CA SER A 553 -1.29 -0.82 -10.19
C SER A 553 -1.20 0.32 -9.16
N ASN A 554 -1.71 1.51 -9.46
CA ASN A 554 -1.71 2.72 -8.62
C ASN A 554 -0.30 3.22 -8.25
N HIS A 555 0.71 3.05 -9.13
CA HIS A 555 2.01 3.68 -8.89
C HIS A 555 1.90 5.19 -9.07
N PRO A 556 2.17 6.03 -8.05
CA PRO A 556 1.84 7.45 -8.08
C PRO A 556 2.48 8.22 -9.23
N ARG A 557 3.79 8.00 -9.47
CA ARG A 557 4.50 8.65 -10.57
C ARG A 557 4.03 8.15 -11.94
N ALA A 558 3.72 6.85 -12.06
CA ALA A 558 3.20 6.31 -13.31
C ALA A 558 1.82 6.89 -13.65
N CYS A 559 0.95 7.08 -12.66
CA CYS A 559 -0.33 7.77 -12.85
C CYS A 559 -0.12 9.22 -13.32
N CYS A 560 0.87 9.94 -12.76
CA CYS A 560 1.21 11.29 -13.19
C CYS A 560 1.72 11.32 -14.63
N ASP A 561 2.71 10.49 -14.95
CA ASP A 561 3.31 10.42 -16.29
C ASP A 561 2.31 9.96 -17.35
N LEU A 562 1.41 9.03 -17.00
CA LEU A 562 0.33 8.59 -17.88
C LEU A 562 -0.69 9.70 -18.12
N GLY A 563 -1.03 10.45 -17.08
CA GLY A 563 -1.88 11.65 -17.21
C GLY A 563 -1.24 12.69 -18.12
N GLU A 564 0.04 12.98 -17.97
CA GLU A 564 0.79 13.89 -18.86
C GLU A 564 0.84 13.34 -20.30
N ALA A 565 1.06 12.04 -20.47
CA ALA A 565 1.10 11.40 -21.80
C ALA A 565 -0.25 11.51 -22.53
N TYR A 566 -1.38 11.41 -21.81
CA TYR A 566 -2.72 11.64 -22.40
C TYR A 566 -2.98 13.12 -22.73
N LEU A 567 -2.39 14.08 -22.00
CA LEU A 567 -2.48 15.51 -22.37
C LEU A 567 -1.68 15.83 -23.63
N ASP A 568 -0.49 15.26 -23.74
CA ASP A 568 0.45 15.56 -24.80
C ASP A 568 0.27 14.72 -26.07
N GLY A 569 -0.46 13.61 -25.99
CA GLY A 569 -0.55 12.62 -27.06
C GLY A 569 0.74 11.84 -27.29
N ARG A 570 1.66 11.74 -26.31
CA ARG A 570 2.95 11.03 -26.44
C ARG A 570 2.78 9.52 -26.35
N GLY A 571 2.82 8.85 -27.49
CA GLY A 571 2.68 7.38 -27.57
C GLY A 571 1.27 6.86 -27.33
N LEU A 572 0.33 7.75 -27.05
CA LEU A 572 -1.09 7.48 -26.82
C LEU A 572 -1.94 8.51 -27.54
N ALA A 573 -3.20 8.18 -27.86
CA ALA A 573 -4.15 9.17 -28.34
C ALA A 573 -4.41 10.21 -27.24
N CYS A 574 -4.45 11.50 -27.63
CA CYS A 574 -4.77 12.57 -26.69
C CYS A 574 -6.19 12.39 -26.13
N ASP A 575 -6.30 12.27 -24.82
CA ASP A 575 -7.58 12.20 -24.10
C ASP A 575 -7.48 12.98 -22.77
N PRO A 576 -7.87 14.26 -22.78
CA PRO A 576 -7.75 15.09 -21.59
C PRO A 576 -8.62 14.64 -20.41
N VAL A 577 -9.74 13.94 -20.66
CA VAL A 577 -10.63 13.44 -19.59
C VAL A 577 -9.96 12.29 -18.85
N LEU A 578 -9.37 11.34 -19.59
CA LEU A 578 -8.57 10.27 -19.00
C LEU A 578 -7.33 10.83 -18.31
N ALA A 579 -6.71 11.86 -18.86
CA ALA A 579 -5.56 12.53 -18.22
C ALA A 579 -5.91 13.03 -16.82
N VAL A 580 -6.98 13.79 -16.66
CA VAL A 580 -7.43 14.31 -15.36
C VAL A 580 -7.76 13.16 -14.38
N LYS A 581 -8.36 12.08 -14.87
CA LYS A 581 -8.64 10.88 -14.05
C LYS A 581 -7.36 10.30 -13.47
N TRP A 582 -6.32 10.10 -14.30
CA TRP A 582 -5.04 9.53 -13.85
C TRP A 582 -4.26 10.49 -12.96
N LEU A 583 -4.27 11.77 -13.24
CA LEU A 583 -3.65 12.79 -12.38
C LEU A 583 -4.29 12.81 -10.97
N ARG A 584 -5.62 12.71 -10.89
CA ARG A 584 -6.32 12.58 -9.60
C ARG A 584 -5.94 11.29 -8.87
N ALA A 585 -5.87 10.17 -9.58
CA ALA A 585 -5.42 8.90 -9.01
C ALA A 585 -3.99 8.99 -8.44
N SER A 586 -3.10 9.73 -9.11
CA SER A 586 -1.74 9.99 -8.66
C SER A 586 -1.68 10.69 -7.29
N VAL A 587 -2.58 11.63 -7.03
CA VAL A 587 -2.61 12.38 -5.75
C VAL A 587 -3.29 11.58 -4.64
N ILE A 588 -4.33 10.78 -4.96
CA ILE A 588 -5.08 9.98 -3.98
C ILE A 588 -4.22 8.84 -3.40
N SER A 589 -3.24 8.35 -4.13
CA SER A 589 -2.39 7.21 -3.75
C SER A 589 -1.48 7.43 -2.52
N GLY A 590 -1.65 8.53 -1.80
CA GLY A 590 -0.97 8.80 -0.53
C GLY A 590 0.49 9.26 -0.64
N SER A 591 1.04 9.35 -1.84
CA SER A 591 2.36 9.92 -2.12
C SER A 591 2.20 11.31 -2.71
N VAL A 592 2.83 12.31 -2.10
CA VAL A 592 2.79 13.68 -2.61
C VAL A 592 3.45 13.73 -3.99
N GLN A 593 2.65 14.06 -5.02
CA GLN A 593 3.13 14.21 -6.40
C GLN A 593 2.93 15.68 -6.87
N PRO A 594 3.91 16.56 -6.64
CA PRO A 594 3.76 18.00 -6.94
C PRO A 594 3.50 18.30 -8.40
N GLU A 595 4.04 17.48 -9.31
CA GLU A 595 3.82 17.65 -10.75
C GLU A 595 2.38 17.30 -11.16
N ALA A 596 1.76 16.28 -10.54
CA ALA A 596 0.37 15.95 -10.78
C ALA A 596 -0.55 17.09 -10.31
N MET A 597 -0.21 17.73 -9.17
CA MET A 597 -0.94 18.90 -8.67
C MET A 597 -0.81 20.09 -9.61
N TYR A 598 0.39 20.33 -10.16
CA TYR A 598 0.59 21.34 -11.20
C TYR A 598 -0.31 21.08 -12.42
N LEU A 599 -0.30 19.86 -12.95
CA LEU A 599 -1.07 19.50 -14.14
C LEU A 599 -2.59 19.58 -13.89
N LEU A 600 -3.07 19.16 -12.72
CA LEU A 600 -4.47 19.33 -12.32
C LEU A 600 -4.87 20.80 -12.23
N GLY A 601 -4.00 21.61 -11.63
CA GLY A 601 -4.20 23.06 -11.56
C GLY A 601 -4.25 23.69 -12.96
N TRP A 602 -3.36 23.26 -13.85
CA TRP A 602 -3.33 23.71 -15.23
C TRP A 602 -4.62 23.29 -15.98
N CYS A 603 -5.04 22.03 -15.84
CA CYS A 603 -6.28 21.53 -16.46
C CYS A 603 -7.52 22.30 -15.98
N ALA A 604 -7.62 22.55 -14.67
CA ALA A 604 -8.72 23.29 -14.09
C ALA A 604 -8.73 24.78 -14.52
N LEU A 605 -7.54 25.39 -14.68
CA LEU A 605 -7.38 26.77 -15.12
C LEU A 605 -7.86 26.97 -16.55
N HIS A 606 -7.62 25.98 -17.42
CA HIS A 606 -7.90 26.08 -18.87
C HIS A 606 -9.16 25.32 -19.31
N GLY A 607 -9.80 24.57 -18.39
CA GLY A 607 -10.97 23.74 -18.73
C GLY A 607 -10.62 22.54 -19.62
N VAL A 608 -9.40 22.00 -19.48
CA VAL A 608 -8.90 20.86 -20.28
C VAL A 608 -9.20 19.55 -19.55
N GLY A 609 -10.07 18.72 -20.13
CA GLY A 609 -10.49 17.45 -19.54
C GLY A 609 -11.37 17.57 -18.28
N THR A 610 -11.67 18.79 -17.86
CA THR A 610 -12.54 19.12 -16.71
C THR A 610 -13.22 20.46 -16.99
N ALA A 611 -14.28 20.77 -16.27
CA ALA A 611 -14.84 22.11 -16.31
C ALA A 611 -13.81 23.13 -15.80
N GLN A 612 -13.78 24.32 -16.44
CA GLN A 612 -12.92 25.40 -15.97
C GLN A 612 -13.35 25.84 -14.56
N SER A 613 -12.40 25.83 -13.63
CA SER A 613 -12.60 26.25 -12.24
C SER A 613 -11.35 26.95 -11.72
N PHE A 614 -11.42 28.25 -11.57
CA PHE A 614 -10.30 29.03 -11.05
C PHE A 614 -10.01 28.71 -9.56
N GLU A 615 -11.03 28.40 -8.79
CA GLU A 615 -10.90 28.04 -7.37
C GLU A 615 -10.12 26.70 -7.20
N ASP A 616 -10.55 25.67 -7.93
CA ASP A 616 -9.84 24.38 -7.92
C ASP A 616 -8.41 24.53 -8.47
N ALA A 617 -8.23 25.33 -9.53
CA ALA A 617 -6.93 25.59 -10.11
C ALA A 617 -5.96 26.19 -9.08
N ILE A 618 -6.39 27.24 -8.38
CA ILE A 618 -5.57 27.89 -7.34
C ILE A 618 -5.24 26.94 -6.20
N ARG A 619 -6.20 26.14 -5.73
CA ARG A 619 -5.96 25.15 -4.68
C ARG A 619 -4.86 24.15 -5.10
N TRP A 620 -5.00 23.54 -6.28
CA TRP A 620 -4.03 22.58 -6.79
C TRP A 620 -2.65 23.20 -7.03
N LEU A 621 -2.60 24.43 -7.58
CA LEU A 621 -1.33 25.13 -7.82
C LEU A 621 -0.65 25.53 -6.52
N GLN A 622 -1.40 25.96 -5.52
CA GLN A 622 -0.89 26.30 -4.21
C GLN A 622 -0.31 25.06 -3.51
N ASP A 623 -1.05 23.93 -3.53
CA ASP A 623 -0.58 22.67 -2.97
C ASP A 623 0.68 22.17 -3.69
N GLY A 624 0.69 22.20 -5.03
CA GLY A 624 1.85 21.84 -5.83
C GLY A 624 3.09 22.73 -5.57
N ALA A 625 2.87 24.04 -5.43
CA ALA A 625 3.91 25.01 -5.12
C ALA A 625 4.49 24.79 -3.71
N ALA A 626 3.65 24.56 -2.72
CA ALA A 626 4.05 24.27 -1.34
C ALA A 626 4.85 22.96 -1.25
N ASN A 627 4.55 21.97 -2.10
CA ASN A 627 5.26 20.71 -2.18
C ASN A 627 6.46 20.72 -3.15
N GLY A 628 6.87 21.90 -3.61
CA GLY A 628 8.14 22.11 -4.28
C GLY A 628 8.14 21.99 -5.81
N SER A 629 6.99 21.87 -6.51
CA SER A 629 6.98 21.94 -7.96
C SER A 629 7.31 23.32 -8.46
N SER A 630 8.44 23.45 -9.16
CA SER A 630 8.85 24.73 -9.77
C SER A 630 7.85 25.21 -10.83
N ARG A 631 7.22 24.30 -11.56
CA ARG A 631 6.17 24.61 -12.56
C ARG A 631 4.92 25.17 -11.86
N ALA A 632 4.50 24.54 -10.73
CA ALA A 632 3.38 25.04 -9.93
C ALA A 632 3.69 26.38 -9.29
N GLN A 633 4.88 26.57 -8.74
CA GLN A 633 5.35 27.85 -8.17
C GLN A 633 5.28 28.96 -9.21
N TYR A 634 5.77 28.70 -10.40
CA TYR A 634 5.72 29.68 -11.48
C TYR A 634 4.30 30.02 -11.90
N LEU A 635 3.45 29.05 -12.17
CA LEU A 635 2.07 29.26 -12.62
C LEU A 635 1.20 29.90 -11.53
N PHE A 636 1.37 29.49 -10.26
CA PHE A 636 0.73 30.12 -9.11
C PHE A 636 1.19 31.58 -8.95
N GLY A 637 2.49 31.82 -9.14
CA GLY A 637 3.04 33.19 -9.18
C GLY A 637 2.38 34.06 -10.25
N GLN A 638 2.13 33.51 -11.44
CA GLN A 638 1.40 34.21 -12.50
C GLN A 638 -0.05 34.51 -12.08
N CYS A 639 -0.75 33.52 -11.49
CA CYS A 639 -2.12 33.74 -10.99
C CYS A 639 -2.19 34.88 -9.97
N LEU A 640 -1.25 34.91 -9.03
CA LEU A 640 -1.12 35.99 -8.04
C LEU A 640 -0.77 37.35 -8.67
N GLN A 641 0.14 37.37 -9.66
CA GLN A 641 0.54 38.61 -10.32
C GLN A 641 -0.59 39.27 -11.10
N TYR A 642 -1.44 38.45 -11.75
CA TYR A 642 -2.52 38.95 -12.62
C TYR A 642 -3.89 38.94 -11.96
N GLY A 643 -4.03 38.31 -10.76
CA GLY A 643 -5.32 38.22 -10.05
C GLY A 643 -6.26 37.20 -10.71
N ILE A 644 -5.75 36.03 -11.13
CA ILE A 644 -6.54 35.01 -11.78
C ILE A 644 -6.98 33.97 -10.76
N GLY A 645 -8.27 33.93 -10.48
CA GLY A 645 -8.87 33.05 -9.47
C GLY A 645 -8.46 33.34 -8.02
N THR A 646 -7.72 34.41 -7.81
CA THR A 646 -7.28 34.88 -6.50
C THR A 646 -7.07 36.38 -6.52
N ASP A 647 -7.01 37.01 -5.37
CA ASP A 647 -6.66 38.42 -5.29
C ASP A 647 -5.24 38.68 -5.79
N ARG A 648 -5.05 39.83 -6.43
CA ARG A 648 -3.73 40.19 -6.97
C ARG A 648 -2.75 40.46 -5.84
N ASP A 649 -1.67 39.70 -5.79
CA ASP A 649 -0.59 39.84 -4.83
C ASP A 649 0.78 39.68 -5.52
N ALA A 650 1.31 40.80 -5.98
CA ALA A 650 2.56 40.80 -6.71
C ALA A 650 3.77 40.45 -5.80
N ALA A 651 3.72 40.72 -4.50
CA ALA A 651 4.80 40.41 -3.58
C ALA A 651 4.92 38.89 -3.36
N ARG A 652 3.78 38.20 -3.16
CA ARG A 652 3.76 36.74 -3.09
C ARG A 652 4.10 36.11 -4.44
N ALA A 653 3.71 36.71 -5.56
CA ALA A 653 4.11 36.24 -6.89
C ALA A 653 5.64 36.22 -7.02
N VAL A 654 6.33 37.30 -6.63
CA VAL A 654 7.80 37.37 -6.64
C VAL A 654 8.43 36.28 -5.77
N GLN A 655 7.87 35.98 -4.58
CA GLN A 655 8.35 34.90 -3.72
C GLN A 655 8.22 33.52 -4.44
N CYS A 656 7.10 33.27 -5.10
CA CYS A 656 6.89 32.04 -5.87
C CYS A 656 7.88 31.93 -7.04
N TYR A 657 8.12 33.03 -7.78
CA TYR A 657 9.14 33.06 -8.85
C TYR A 657 10.55 32.84 -8.32
N HIS A 658 10.86 33.39 -7.15
CA HIS A 658 12.17 33.18 -6.51
C HIS A 658 12.42 31.71 -6.19
N LEU A 659 11.44 31.04 -5.51
CA LEU A 659 11.53 29.61 -5.20
C LEU A 659 11.70 28.74 -6.45
N ALA A 660 10.96 29.05 -7.53
CA ALA A 660 11.10 28.32 -8.79
C ALA A 660 12.46 28.62 -9.49
N ALA A 661 12.95 29.86 -9.40
CA ALA A 661 14.23 30.28 -9.99
C ALA A 661 15.45 29.70 -9.23
N GLU A 662 15.34 29.43 -7.94
CA GLU A 662 16.33 28.66 -7.16
C GLU A 662 16.49 27.25 -7.69
N GLN A 663 15.40 26.63 -8.11
CA GLN A 663 15.38 25.31 -8.77
C GLN A 663 15.83 25.39 -10.26
N SER A 664 16.33 26.54 -10.70
CA SER A 664 16.79 26.78 -12.08
C SER A 664 15.69 26.64 -13.14
N TYR A 665 14.42 26.87 -12.77
CA TYR A 665 13.30 26.90 -13.73
C TYR A 665 13.35 28.21 -14.52
N ILE A 666 13.79 28.16 -15.76
CA ILE A 666 14.12 29.35 -16.57
C ILE A 666 12.94 30.31 -16.77
N PRO A 667 11.67 29.84 -17.02
CA PRO A 667 10.53 30.76 -17.10
C PRO A 667 10.35 31.64 -15.85
N ALA A 668 10.58 31.05 -14.66
CA ALA A 668 10.50 31.81 -13.42
C ALA A 668 11.68 32.78 -13.25
N VAL A 669 12.89 32.40 -13.71
CA VAL A 669 14.07 33.30 -13.72
C VAL A 669 13.77 34.54 -14.56
N LEU A 670 13.15 34.37 -15.73
CA LEU A 670 12.75 35.48 -16.62
C LEU A 670 11.64 36.32 -16.00
N ALA A 671 10.59 35.68 -15.43
CA ALA A 671 9.52 36.42 -14.77
C ALA A 671 10.01 37.23 -13.56
N LEU A 672 10.91 36.66 -12.77
CA LEU A 672 11.57 37.38 -11.66
C LEU A 672 12.38 38.54 -12.15
N ALA A 673 13.13 38.39 -13.24
CA ALA A 673 13.90 39.45 -13.88
C ALA A 673 13.01 40.58 -14.37
N GLU A 674 11.85 40.28 -14.97
CA GLU A 674 10.85 41.28 -15.37
C GLU A 674 10.25 42.01 -14.16
N CYS A 675 9.99 41.30 -13.08
CA CYS A 675 9.51 41.89 -11.84
C CYS A 675 10.55 42.87 -11.25
N CYS A 676 11.81 42.46 -11.20
CA CYS A 676 12.92 43.36 -10.75
C CYS A 676 13.11 44.56 -11.69
N GLU A 677 13.00 44.39 -13.01
CA GLU A 677 13.11 45.48 -13.98
C GLU A 677 11.94 46.48 -13.84
N GLY A 678 10.72 45.97 -13.64
CA GLY A 678 9.51 46.79 -13.54
C GLY A 678 9.20 47.32 -12.14
N GLY A 679 9.82 46.78 -11.10
CA GLY A 679 9.44 47.09 -9.71
C GLY A 679 8.08 46.51 -9.36
N ILE A 680 7.75 45.30 -9.87
CA ILE A 680 6.45 44.68 -9.67
C ILE A 680 6.54 43.73 -8.47
N GLY A 681 5.93 44.06 -7.37
CA GLY A 681 5.96 43.25 -6.13
C GLY A 681 7.30 43.20 -5.42
N THR A 682 8.29 43.92 -5.91
CA THR A 682 9.61 44.07 -5.35
C THR A 682 10.15 45.48 -5.66
N GLU A 683 11.20 45.90 -5.01
CA GLU A 683 11.90 47.13 -5.37
C GLU A 683 12.53 46.96 -6.76
N ARG A 684 12.55 48.06 -7.48
CA ARG A 684 13.13 48.08 -8.83
C ARG A 684 14.66 47.91 -8.78
N ASP A 685 15.15 46.80 -9.29
CA ASP A 685 16.58 46.50 -9.38
C ASP A 685 16.97 46.11 -10.82
N LEU A 686 17.48 47.09 -11.58
CA LEU A 686 17.89 46.87 -12.95
C LEU A 686 19.14 45.99 -13.06
N SER A 687 20.04 46.05 -12.07
CA SER A 687 21.28 45.30 -12.08
C SER A 687 21.02 43.83 -11.76
N GLY A 688 20.13 43.56 -10.79
CA GLY A 688 19.62 42.22 -10.47
C GLY A 688 18.85 41.60 -11.64
N ALA A 689 17.98 42.38 -12.30
CA ALA A 689 17.27 41.94 -13.50
C ALA A 689 18.23 41.54 -14.61
N TYR A 690 19.25 42.35 -14.91
CA TYR A 690 20.28 41.98 -15.91
C TYR A 690 21.05 40.72 -15.54
N ALA A 691 21.41 40.56 -14.25
CA ALA A 691 22.08 39.33 -13.78
C ALA A 691 21.21 38.09 -13.95
N LEU A 692 19.90 38.16 -13.70
CA LEU A 692 18.94 37.09 -13.93
C LEU A 692 18.77 36.76 -15.43
N TYR A 693 18.64 37.77 -16.28
CA TYR A 693 18.61 37.55 -17.74
C TYR A 693 19.91 36.88 -18.23
N LYS A 694 21.06 37.27 -17.68
CA LYS A 694 22.33 36.64 -17.98
C LYS A 694 22.38 35.18 -17.48
N LYS A 695 21.74 34.87 -16.34
CA LYS A 695 21.60 33.49 -15.86
C LYS A 695 20.79 32.65 -16.84
N ALA A 696 19.67 33.18 -17.33
CA ALA A 696 18.84 32.51 -18.33
C ALA A 696 19.59 32.31 -19.65
N ALA A 697 20.30 33.33 -20.13
CA ALA A 697 21.15 33.22 -21.36
C ALA A 697 22.26 32.16 -21.22
N LYS A 698 22.90 32.05 -20.05
CA LYS A 698 23.91 31.00 -19.79
C LYS A 698 23.35 29.58 -19.86
N SER A 699 22.08 29.39 -19.55
CA SER A 699 21.36 28.12 -19.72
C SER A 699 20.98 27.82 -21.17
N GLY A 700 21.38 28.71 -22.12
CA GLY A 700 21.03 28.57 -23.54
C GLY A 700 19.64 29.07 -23.93
N ASP A 701 18.95 29.78 -23.04
CA ASP A 701 17.59 30.26 -23.31
C ASP A 701 17.60 31.45 -24.30
N ALA A 702 16.77 31.36 -25.33
CA ALA A 702 16.69 32.38 -26.39
C ALA A 702 16.12 33.72 -25.87
N ASP A 703 15.13 33.69 -24.97
CA ASP A 703 14.53 34.87 -24.38
C ASP A 703 15.53 35.55 -23.42
N GLY A 704 16.34 34.73 -22.72
CA GLY A 704 17.48 35.21 -21.92
C GLY A 704 18.49 35.98 -22.75
N PHE A 705 18.91 35.46 -23.90
CA PHE A 705 19.79 36.18 -24.84
C PHE A 705 19.15 37.47 -25.40
N TYR A 706 17.85 37.41 -25.72
CA TYR A 706 17.11 38.60 -26.16
C TYR A 706 17.13 39.71 -25.13
N HIS A 707 16.78 39.39 -23.87
CA HIS A 707 16.76 40.39 -22.80
C HIS A 707 18.14 40.92 -22.49
N VAL A 708 19.20 40.11 -22.52
CA VAL A 708 20.61 40.55 -22.36
C VAL A 708 20.97 41.53 -23.48
N GLY A 709 20.68 41.19 -24.73
CA GLY A 709 20.88 42.07 -25.87
C GLY A 709 20.12 43.39 -25.74
N ARG A 710 18.85 43.37 -25.35
CA ARG A 710 18.02 44.54 -25.11
C ARG A 710 18.60 45.42 -24.01
N CYS A 711 19.04 44.82 -22.91
CA CYS A 711 19.65 45.55 -21.78
C CYS A 711 20.94 46.23 -22.18
N MET A 712 21.83 45.57 -22.93
CA MET A 712 23.08 46.15 -23.40
C MET A 712 22.88 47.27 -24.43
N LEU A 713 21.85 47.15 -25.32
CA LEU A 713 21.50 48.25 -26.24
C LEU A 713 21.03 49.52 -25.53
N ARG A 714 20.24 49.36 -24.52
CA ARG A 714 19.57 50.46 -23.82
C ARG A 714 20.32 50.95 -22.58
N GLY A 715 21.29 50.16 -22.09
CA GLY A 715 21.97 50.44 -20.83
C GLY A 715 21.14 50.20 -19.60
N ILE A 716 20.31 49.12 -19.62
CA ILE A 716 19.42 48.73 -18.52
C ILE A 716 20.19 47.79 -17.61
N GLY A 717 20.53 48.20 -16.39
CA GLY A 717 21.26 47.43 -15.40
C GLY A 717 22.69 47.06 -15.79
N THR A 718 23.18 47.58 -16.91
CA THR A 718 24.55 47.38 -17.44
C THR A 718 24.97 48.58 -18.28
N GLY A 719 26.27 48.72 -18.55
CA GLY A 719 26.76 49.69 -19.52
C GLY A 719 26.27 49.40 -20.94
N ARG A 720 26.11 50.44 -21.75
CA ARG A 720 25.76 50.27 -23.15
C ARG A 720 26.91 49.61 -23.91
N ASP A 721 26.61 48.51 -24.62
CA ASP A 721 27.55 47.79 -25.45
C ASP A 721 26.81 47.23 -26.69
N ALA A 722 26.76 48.03 -27.73
CA ALA A 722 25.98 47.69 -28.92
C ALA A 722 26.55 46.50 -29.68
N ASN A 723 27.89 46.30 -29.67
CA ASN A 723 28.49 45.16 -30.38
C ASN A 723 28.14 43.83 -29.74
N ASN A 724 28.34 43.72 -28.43
CA ASN A 724 27.97 42.48 -27.69
C ASN A 724 26.43 42.30 -27.63
N ALA A 725 25.66 43.40 -27.61
CA ALA A 725 24.23 43.30 -27.74
C ALA A 725 23.76 42.64 -29.03
N VAL A 726 24.35 43.08 -30.19
CA VAL A 726 24.03 42.47 -31.49
C VAL A 726 24.46 41.00 -31.53
N ALA A 727 25.56 40.63 -30.91
CA ALA A 727 25.97 39.23 -30.83
C ALA A 727 24.96 38.39 -30.03
N ALA A 728 24.49 38.90 -28.90
CA ALA A 728 23.46 38.22 -28.09
C ALA A 728 22.14 38.11 -28.85
N LEU A 729 21.68 39.18 -29.52
CA LEU A 729 20.47 39.17 -30.34
C LEU A 729 20.55 38.20 -31.54
N LYS A 730 21.71 38.10 -32.19
CA LYS A 730 21.94 37.11 -33.28
C LYS A 730 21.83 35.69 -32.74
N ARG A 731 22.32 35.44 -31.55
CA ARG A 731 22.17 34.12 -30.89
C ARG A 731 20.70 33.84 -30.57
N ALA A 732 19.98 34.81 -29.95
CA ALA A 732 18.58 34.69 -29.67
C ALA A 732 17.75 34.43 -30.93
N ALA A 733 18.08 35.15 -32.04
CA ALA A 733 17.43 34.97 -33.34
C ALA A 733 17.65 33.58 -33.93
N HIS A 734 18.89 33.07 -33.84
CA HIS A 734 19.24 31.72 -34.28
C HIS A 734 18.46 30.67 -33.50
N ASP A 735 18.30 30.86 -32.18
CA ASP A 735 17.56 29.95 -31.30
C ASP A 735 16.04 30.21 -31.30
N GLY A 736 15.57 31.06 -32.23
CA GLY A 736 14.15 31.20 -32.57
C GLY A 736 13.37 32.32 -31.86
N ASN A 737 14.04 33.26 -31.17
CA ASN A 737 13.35 34.40 -30.61
C ASN A 737 13.06 35.46 -31.69
N LEU A 738 11.78 35.63 -32.03
CA LEU A 738 11.32 36.57 -33.05
C LEU A 738 11.52 38.04 -32.65
N SER A 739 11.37 38.35 -31.34
CA SER A 739 11.57 39.72 -30.84
C SER A 739 13.02 40.21 -31.05
N SER A 740 13.97 39.31 -31.08
CA SER A 740 15.37 39.66 -31.37
C SER A 740 15.58 40.09 -32.83
N LEU A 741 14.84 39.52 -33.77
CA LEU A 741 14.84 39.94 -35.17
C LEU A 741 14.37 41.37 -35.33
N LEU A 742 13.35 41.79 -34.55
CA LEU A 742 12.88 43.18 -34.53
C LEU A 742 13.99 44.15 -34.04
N LEU A 743 14.70 43.79 -32.99
CA LEU A 743 15.79 44.61 -32.49
C LEU A 743 17.01 44.63 -33.45
N LEU A 744 17.28 43.48 -34.08
CA LEU A 744 18.34 43.42 -35.14
C LEU A 744 17.95 44.27 -36.33
N SER A 745 16.72 44.26 -36.76
CA SER A 745 16.25 45.16 -37.84
C SER A 745 16.47 46.63 -37.49
N GLU A 746 16.13 47.00 -36.23
CA GLU A 746 16.35 48.34 -35.71
C GLU A 746 17.88 48.68 -35.64
N CYS A 747 18.73 47.78 -35.18
CA CYS A 747 20.19 47.95 -35.19
C CYS A 747 20.75 48.22 -36.60
N HIS A 748 20.25 47.46 -37.62
CA HIS A 748 20.66 47.66 -39.00
C HIS A 748 20.06 48.91 -39.63
N ARG A 749 18.87 49.39 -39.17
CA ARG A 749 18.32 50.65 -39.60
C ARG A 749 19.08 51.86 -39.08
N THR A 750 19.49 51.76 -37.79
CA THR A 750 20.12 52.92 -37.08
C THR A 750 21.62 52.89 -37.06
N GLY A 751 22.26 51.80 -37.42
CA GLY A 751 23.73 51.62 -37.34
C GLY A 751 24.24 51.33 -35.94
N LEU A 752 23.41 50.90 -35.00
CA LEU A 752 23.78 50.59 -33.64
C LEU A 752 24.51 49.22 -33.55
N GLY A 753 25.80 49.22 -33.32
CA GLY A 753 26.67 48.04 -33.19
C GLY A 753 26.87 47.22 -34.47
N VAL A 754 26.38 47.72 -35.61
CA VAL A 754 26.52 47.14 -36.93
C VAL A 754 26.52 48.25 -38.00
N GLN A 755 27.04 47.95 -39.19
CA GLN A 755 26.89 48.86 -40.30
C GLN A 755 25.42 48.95 -40.73
N PRO A 756 24.89 50.17 -41.00
CA PRO A 756 23.53 50.36 -41.49
C PRO A 756 23.28 49.59 -42.80
N SER A 757 22.17 48.90 -42.89
CA SER A 757 21.81 48.13 -44.09
C SER A 757 20.27 48.00 -44.21
N ALA A 758 19.67 48.67 -45.14
CA ALA A 758 18.27 48.60 -45.44
C ALA A 758 17.85 47.19 -45.86
N LEU A 759 18.69 46.50 -46.64
CA LEU A 759 18.44 45.12 -47.08
C LEU A 759 18.38 44.12 -45.91
N LEU A 760 19.34 44.21 -44.95
CA LEU A 760 19.31 43.34 -43.77
C LEU A 760 18.19 43.72 -42.82
N CYS A 761 17.87 45.03 -42.69
CA CYS A 761 16.70 45.46 -41.93
C CYS A 761 15.42 44.79 -42.43
N ARG A 762 15.17 44.86 -43.72
CA ARG A 762 14.02 44.22 -44.38
C ARG A 762 14.04 42.72 -44.19
N SER A 763 15.15 42.04 -44.46
CA SER A 763 15.28 40.59 -44.33
C SER A 763 14.97 40.11 -42.90
N PHE A 764 15.41 40.82 -41.88
CA PHE A 764 15.07 40.45 -40.50
C PHE A 764 13.56 40.65 -40.18
N LEU A 765 12.94 41.69 -40.73
CA LEU A 765 11.50 41.89 -40.56
C LEU A 765 10.68 40.84 -41.31
N GLU A 766 11.07 40.45 -42.54
CA GLU A 766 10.45 39.38 -43.29
C GLU A 766 10.52 38.04 -42.51
N LYS A 767 11.70 37.68 -42.00
CA LYS A 767 11.87 36.49 -41.17
C LYS A 767 11.00 36.51 -39.88
N ALA A 768 10.87 37.68 -39.25
CA ALA A 768 10.03 37.84 -38.09
C ALA A 768 8.55 37.72 -38.44
N ALA A 769 8.12 38.26 -39.60
CA ALA A 769 6.75 38.21 -40.08
C ALA A 769 6.32 36.81 -40.53
N ASP A 770 7.26 36.04 -41.10
CA ASP A 770 7.00 34.66 -41.55
C ASP A 770 6.87 33.67 -40.37
N GLY A 771 7.32 34.02 -39.22
CA GLY A 771 7.25 33.17 -37.99
C GLY A 771 7.99 31.85 -38.09
N GLN A 772 8.83 31.65 -39.17
CA GLN A 772 9.43 30.33 -39.49
C GLN A 772 10.72 29.98 -38.75
N VAL A 773 11.10 30.74 -37.74
CA VAL A 773 12.45 30.57 -37.11
C VAL A 773 12.44 29.50 -36.01
N ARG A 774 11.29 29.10 -35.49
CA ARG A 774 11.19 27.98 -34.53
C ARG A 774 10.63 26.73 -35.21
N PRO A 775 11.27 25.55 -35.04
CA PRO A 775 10.53 24.29 -35.23
C PRO A 775 9.30 24.30 -34.33
N PRO A 776 8.17 23.73 -34.76
CA PRO A 776 6.95 23.71 -33.95
C PRO A 776 7.31 23.09 -32.61
N LYS A 777 7.01 23.81 -31.51
CA LYS A 777 7.16 23.28 -30.15
C LYS A 777 6.41 21.96 -30.10
N SER A 778 7.02 20.91 -29.50
CA SER A 778 6.30 19.70 -29.20
C SER A 778 5.02 20.04 -28.42
N GLU A 779 3.97 19.22 -28.52
CA GLU A 779 2.74 19.42 -27.75
C GLU A 779 3.04 19.66 -26.27
N ALA A 780 4.05 18.96 -25.72
CA ALA A 780 4.55 19.14 -24.35
C ALA A 780 5.08 20.58 -24.08
N GLN A 781 5.77 21.19 -25.03
CA GLN A 781 6.24 22.58 -24.88
C GLN A 781 5.13 23.62 -25.04
N LYS A 782 4.04 23.25 -25.70
CA LYS A 782 2.83 24.09 -25.73
C LYS A 782 2.15 24.18 -24.36
N LEU A 783 2.15 23.10 -23.59
CA LEU A 783 1.67 23.07 -22.21
C LEU A 783 2.45 24.00 -21.26
N GLU A 784 3.73 24.22 -21.53
CA GLU A 784 4.60 25.09 -20.71
C GLU A 784 4.44 26.59 -21.01
N THR A 785 3.89 26.96 -22.17
CA THR A 785 3.91 28.33 -22.68
C THR A 785 2.55 29.03 -22.71
N VAL A 786 1.56 28.56 -21.95
CA VAL A 786 0.32 29.34 -21.82
C VAL A 786 0.62 30.57 -20.94
N THR A 787 0.81 31.68 -21.60
CA THR A 787 0.98 32.97 -20.94
C THR A 787 -0.37 33.71 -20.97
N PHE A 788 -0.72 34.37 -19.89
CA PHE A 788 -1.89 35.25 -19.81
C PHE A 788 -1.71 36.57 -20.58
N ARG A 789 -0.62 36.71 -21.30
CA ARG A 789 -0.29 37.77 -22.26
C ARG A 789 -0.33 37.19 -23.66
N PRO A 790 -0.57 38.05 -24.70
CA PRO A 790 -0.37 37.63 -26.10
C PRO A 790 1.00 36.94 -26.22
N HIS A 791 1.05 35.84 -26.96
CA HIS A 791 2.31 35.11 -27.15
C HIS A 791 3.37 36.10 -27.70
N PRO A 792 4.59 36.12 -27.11
CA PRO A 792 5.65 37.05 -27.57
C PRO A 792 5.91 37.00 -29.08
N ASP A 793 5.77 35.81 -29.66
CA ASP A 793 5.93 35.60 -31.08
C ASP A 793 4.79 36.25 -31.90
N ALA A 794 3.54 36.16 -31.45
CA ALA A 794 2.40 36.82 -32.12
C ALA A 794 2.57 38.35 -32.10
N LEU A 795 3.01 38.89 -30.96
CA LEU A 795 3.34 40.30 -30.85
C LEU A 795 4.50 40.72 -31.78
N ALA A 796 5.55 39.89 -31.83
CA ALA A 796 6.69 40.13 -32.70
C ALA A 796 6.30 40.04 -34.17
N ILE A 797 5.50 39.07 -34.59
CA ILE A 797 4.97 38.92 -35.93
C ILE A 797 4.14 40.16 -36.31
N SER A 798 3.23 40.57 -35.45
CA SER A 798 2.35 41.73 -35.72
C SER A 798 3.13 43.04 -35.86
N GLN A 799 4.17 43.22 -35.03
CA GLN A 799 5.07 44.38 -35.13
C GLN A 799 5.97 44.34 -36.36
N ALA A 800 6.42 43.16 -36.77
CA ALA A 800 7.20 42.98 -37.99
C ALA A 800 6.41 43.36 -39.23
N LEU A 801 5.17 42.86 -39.30
CA LEU A 801 4.23 43.17 -40.38
C LEU A 801 3.91 44.65 -40.45
N PHE A 802 3.65 45.30 -39.31
CA PHE A 802 3.41 46.75 -39.28
C PHE A 802 4.63 47.53 -39.77
N ARG A 803 5.84 47.22 -39.32
CA ARG A 803 7.07 47.89 -39.78
C ARG A 803 7.39 47.64 -41.26
N LEU A 804 7.06 46.45 -41.79
CA LEU A 804 7.21 46.19 -43.23
C LEU A 804 6.21 47.07 -44.02
N GLY A 805 4.97 47.22 -43.54
CA GLY A 805 3.97 48.12 -44.11
C GLY A 805 4.52 49.55 -44.18
N GLN A 806 5.09 50.07 -43.05
CA GLN A 806 5.71 51.41 -43.03
C GLN A 806 6.89 51.51 -43.97
N LEU A 807 7.69 50.50 -44.07
CA LEU A 807 8.92 50.49 -44.89
C LEU A 807 8.57 50.58 -46.39
N HIS A 808 7.55 49.84 -46.81
CA HIS A 808 7.04 49.90 -48.18
C HIS A 808 6.28 51.19 -48.49
N ALA A 809 5.51 51.70 -47.52
CA ALA A 809 4.77 52.95 -47.67
C ALA A 809 5.69 54.18 -47.78
N THR A 810 6.81 54.19 -47.06
CA THR A 810 7.77 55.30 -47.02
C THR A 810 8.86 55.23 -48.07
N GLY A 811 8.97 54.12 -48.78
CA GLY A 811 10.04 53.91 -49.80
C GLY A 811 11.45 53.82 -49.22
N MET A 812 11.63 53.51 -47.93
CA MET A 812 12.95 53.52 -47.26
C MET A 812 13.89 52.41 -47.76
N SER A 813 13.35 51.33 -48.37
CA SER A 813 14.18 50.21 -48.84
C SER A 813 14.35 50.15 -50.36
N ASP A 814 13.35 50.63 -51.07
CA ASP A 814 13.25 50.65 -52.57
C ASP A 814 12.22 51.69 -53.00
N ALA A 815 11.63 51.59 -54.19
CA ALA A 815 10.46 52.37 -54.58
C ALA A 815 9.28 52.14 -53.66
N HIS A 816 8.43 53.19 -53.51
CA HIS A 816 7.17 53.08 -52.76
C HIS A 816 6.28 51.98 -53.40
N ASP A 817 5.87 51.01 -52.54
CA ASP A 817 4.91 49.98 -52.92
C ASP A 817 3.69 50.01 -51.97
N PHE A 818 2.71 50.81 -52.36
CA PHE A 818 1.54 51.06 -51.49
C PHE A 818 0.57 49.85 -51.41
N ALA A 819 0.54 49.01 -52.46
CA ALA A 819 -0.26 47.80 -52.46
C ALA A 819 0.30 46.78 -51.43
N LEU A 820 1.60 46.58 -51.46
CA LEU A 820 2.27 45.69 -50.53
C LEU A 820 2.25 46.25 -49.08
N ALA A 821 2.28 47.59 -48.94
CA ALA A 821 2.11 48.26 -47.64
C ALA A 821 0.75 47.96 -47.04
N LEU A 822 -0.34 48.07 -47.85
CA LEU A 822 -1.69 47.73 -47.42
C LEU A 822 -1.84 46.27 -47.01
N GLU A 823 -1.21 45.36 -47.76
CA GLU A 823 -1.23 43.94 -47.43
C GLU A 823 -0.61 43.69 -46.08
N TYR A 824 0.56 44.27 -45.81
CA TYR A 824 1.23 44.14 -44.52
C TYR A 824 0.44 44.79 -43.37
N TYR A 825 -0.18 45.92 -43.56
CA TYR A 825 -1.06 46.51 -42.56
C TYR A 825 -2.27 45.63 -42.27
N GLY A 826 -2.89 45.07 -43.30
CA GLY A 826 -4.01 44.12 -43.10
C GLY A 826 -3.61 42.88 -42.34
N ARG A 827 -2.49 42.24 -42.67
CA ARG A 827 -1.92 41.13 -41.92
C ARG A 827 -1.58 41.50 -40.49
N ALA A 828 -0.98 42.67 -40.26
CA ALA A 828 -0.67 43.16 -38.91
C ALA A 828 -1.95 43.34 -38.06
N ILE A 829 -3.01 43.87 -38.65
CA ILE A 829 -4.34 44.04 -38.01
C ILE A 829 -4.92 42.69 -37.60
N ILE A 830 -4.82 41.68 -38.47
CA ILE A 830 -5.29 40.31 -38.16
C ILE A 830 -4.55 39.72 -37.00
N GLU A 831 -3.26 39.98 -36.84
CA GLU A 831 -2.46 39.63 -35.69
C GLU A 831 -2.64 40.57 -34.47
N GLY A 832 -3.64 41.45 -34.50
CA GLY A 832 -4.03 42.31 -33.40
C GLY A 832 -3.18 43.57 -33.20
N ASN A 833 -2.44 44.01 -34.20
CA ASN A 833 -1.57 45.20 -34.09
C ASN A 833 -2.38 46.49 -34.04
N ARG A 834 -2.38 47.19 -32.88
CA ARG A 834 -3.10 48.43 -32.67
C ARG A 834 -2.53 49.61 -33.49
N ASP A 835 -1.22 49.65 -33.63
CA ASP A 835 -0.53 50.70 -34.38
C ASP A 835 -0.94 50.65 -35.87
N ALA A 836 -1.09 49.43 -36.41
CA ALA A 836 -1.59 49.26 -37.77
C ALA A 836 -3.07 49.67 -37.90
N MET A 837 -3.89 49.39 -36.89
CA MET A 837 -5.28 49.86 -36.84
C MET A 837 -5.35 51.40 -36.80
N ASP A 838 -4.49 52.03 -35.98
CA ASP A 838 -4.40 53.47 -35.86
C ASP A 838 -3.91 54.10 -37.15
N GLU A 839 -2.92 53.53 -37.82
CA GLU A 839 -2.41 54.05 -39.11
C GLU A 839 -3.48 53.95 -40.20
N MET A 840 -4.19 52.81 -40.27
CA MET A 840 -5.29 52.65 -41.21
C MET A 840 -6.45 53.61 -40.92
N ALA A 841 -6.74 53.88 -39.62
CA ALA A 841 -7.76 54.89 -39.25
C ALA A 841 -7.34 56.32 -39.66
N ARG A 842 -6.04 56.63 -39.61
CA ARG A 842 -5.52 57.94 -40.10
C ARG A 842 -5.62 58.02 -41.61
N ILE A 843 -5.23 56.97 -42.32
CA ILE A 843 -5.34 56.91 -43.82
C ILE A 843 -6.81 57.10 -44.23
N GLN A 844 -7.72 56.37 -43.60
CA GLN A 844 -9.15 56.49 -43.91
C GLN A 844 -9.74 57.85 -43.61
N ALA A 845 -9.36 58.45 -42.43
CA ALA A 845 -9.84 59.76 -42.06
C ALA A 845 -9.33 60.89 -42.99
N TYR A 846 -8.17 60.72 -43.60
CA TYR A 846 -7.63 61.64 -44.57
C TYR A 846 -8.40 61.63 -45.87
N GLY A 847 -9.23 60.58 -46.18
CA GLY A 847 -10.10 60.49 -47.28
C GLY A 847 -9.42 60.37 -48.65
N LYS A 848 -8.13 60.11 -48.69
CA LYS A 848 -7.38 59.82 -49.95
C LYS A 848 -6.90 58.36 -49.99
N SER A 849 -6.39 57.94 -51.15
CA SER A 849 -5.66 56.68 -51.24
C SER A 849 -4.43 56.65 -50.30
N ILE A 850 -3.90 55.51 -49.94
CA ILE A 850 -2.65 55.34 -49.16
C ILE A 850 -1.46 56.11 -49.78
N GLU A 851 -1.41 56.13 -51.10
CA GLU A 851 -0.44 56.91 -51.87
C GLU A 851 -0.61 58.43 -51.60
N GLY A 852 -1.83 58.93 -51.65
CA GLY A 852 -2.10 60.36 -51.36
C GLY A 852 -1.75 60.74 -49.90
N TYR A 853 -2.04 59.89 -48.95
CA TYR A 853 -1.71 60.12 -47.55
C TYR A 853 -0.20 60.23 -47.32
N TYR A 854 0.57 59.27 -47.82
CA TYR A 854 2.07 59.28 -47.61
C TYR A 854 2.78 60.30 -48.52
N ARG A 855 2.24 60.66 -49.66
CA ARG A 855 2.82 61.71 -50.51
C ARG A 855 2.61 63.15 -49.96
N ASP A 856 1.46 63.39 -49.37
CA ASP A 856 1.10 64.70 -48.88
C ASP A 856 1.47 64.89 -47.38
N MET A 857 1.86 63.86 -46.69
CA MET A 857 2.16 63.67 -45.25
C MET A 857 2.03 64.97 -44.40
N PRO A 858 0.87 65.30 -43.86
CA PRO A 858 0.73 66.53 -43.07
C PRO A 858 1.42 66.39 -41.71
N SER A 859 2.44 67.19 -41.50
CA SER A 859 3.15 67.30 -40.24
C SER A 859 2.11 67.69 -39.14
N GLY A 860 1.80 66.76 -38.25
CA GLY A 860 1.09 67.08 -37.00
C GLY A 860 -0.37 66.66 -36.83
N THR A 861 -0.94 65.88 -37.71
CA THR A 861 -2.29 65.29 -37.51
C THR A 861 -2.30 64.16 -36.48
N THR A 862 -2.33 64.44 -35.23
CA THR A 862 -2.70 63.55 -34.15
C THR A 862 -4.25 63.44 -34.12
N LEU A 863 -4.83 62.45 -34.82
CA LEU A 863 -6.24 62.14 -34.58
C LEU A 863 -6.34 61.37 -33.26
N PRO A 864 -7.31 61.73 -32.35
CA PRO A 864 -7.53 60.96 -31.15
C PRO A 864 -7.99 59.54 -31.54
N ALA A 865 -7.18 58.54 -31.22
CA ALA A 865 -7.51 57.17 -31.43
C ALA A 865 -8.63 56.76 -30.45
N ASN A 866 -9.85 56.47 -30.97
CA ASN A 866 -10.92 55.84 -30.21
C ASN A 866 -11.17 54.46 -30.82
N ASP A 867 -11.68 53.52 -30.00
CA ASP A 867 -11.87 52.13 -30.45
C ASP A 867 -12.89 52.01 -31.58
N THR A 868 -13.85 52.91 -31.68
CA THR A 868 -14.85 52.93 -32.75
C THR A 868 -14.19 53.16 -34.13
N ARG A 869 -13.29 54.15 -34.24
CA ARG A 869 -12.59 54.42 -35.50
C ARG A 869 -11.61 53.32 -35.89
N ARG A 870 -10.98 52.70 -34.91
CA ARG A 870 -10.15 51.50 -35.17
C ARG A 870 -10.98 50.38 -35.78
N MET A 871 -12.14 50.09 -35.20
CA MET A 871 -13.02 49.04 -35.69
C MET A 871 -13.63 49.33 -37.06
N GLU A 872 -13.90 50.59 -37.37
CA GLU A 872 -14.32 51.04 -38.71
C GLU A 872 -13.18 50.80 -39.75
N ALA A 873 -11.94 51.12 -39.37
CA ALA A 873 -10.79 50.89 -40.25
C ALA A 873 -10.51 49.41 -40.49
N VAL A 874 -10.65 48.57 -39.42
CA VAL A 874 -10.53 47.12 -39.53
C VAL A 874 -11.61 46.53 -40.42
N ASN A 875 -12.85 46.99 -40.30
CA ASN A 875 -13.94 46.58 -41.18
C ASN A 875 -13.66 46.99 -42.65
N HIS A 876 -13.15 48.21 -42.85
CA HIS A 876 -12.78 48.65 -44.21
C HIS A 876 -11.64 47.79 -44.79
N MET A 877 -10.64 47.38 -44.01
CA MET A 877 -9.63 46.41 -44.45
C MET A 877 -10.27 45.08 -44.87
N GLY A 878 -11.29 44.62 -44.16
CA GLY A 878 -12.06 43.44 -44.53
C GLY A 878 -12.75 43.62 -45.87
N ASP A 879 -13.31 44.79 -46.14
CA ASP A 879 -13.93 45.12 -47.41
C ASP A 879 -12.91 45.15 -48.56
N LEU A 880 -11.70 45.71 -48.36
CA LEU A 880 -10.63 45.72 -49.36
C LEU A 880 -10.24 44.27 -49.78
N TRP A 881 -10.07 43.37 -48.79
CA TRP A 881 -9.81 41.96 -49.06
C TRP A 881 -10.99 41.22 -49.70
N PHE A 882 -12.21 41.54 -49.31
CA PHE A 882 -13.41 40.83 -49.76
C PHE A 882 -13.72 41.16 -51.23
N PHE A 883 -13.64 42.43 -51.57
CA PHE A 883 -13.96 42.91 -52.93
C PHE A 883 -12.74 42.86 -53.89
N GLY A 884 -11.55 42.76 -53.37
CA GLY A 884 -10.29 42.78 -54.14
C GLY A 884 -10.02 44.19 -54.75
N LYS A 885 -10.34 45.24 -53.97
CA LYS A 885 -10.06 46.64 -54.34
C LYS A 885 -8.74 47.06 -53.61
N ASP A 886 -7.78 47.44 -54.43
CA ASP A 886 -6.41 47.80 -53.94
C ASP A 886 -5.61 46.64 -53.29
N LEU A 887 -6.22 45.49 -53.10
CA LEU A 887 -5.62 44.25 -52.55
C LEU A 887 -6.08 43.02 -53.35
N PRO A 888 -5.26 41.92 -53.42
CA PRO A 888 -5.74 40.66 -53.97
C PRO A 888 -7.00 40.19 -53.25
N LYS A 889 -7.98 39.65 -53.97
CA LYS A 889 -9.23 39.14 -53.37
C LYS A 889 -8.95 37.90 -52.52
N ASP A 890 -9.19 38.03 -51.21
CA ASP A 890 -9.05 36.95 -50.21
C ASP A 890 -10.17 37.01 -49.18
N ALA A 891 -11.22 36.18 -49.40
CA ALA A 891 -12.36 36.15 -48.49
C ALA A 891 -12.04 35.61 -47.10
N ALA A 892 -10.98 34.77 -46.95
CA ALA A 892 -10.60 34.23 -45.63
C ALA A 892 -9.93 35.31 -44.77
N MET A 893 -9.07 36.14 -45.38
CA MET A 893 -8.49 37.32 -44.75
C MET A 893 -9.56 38.37 -44.41
N ALA A 894 -10.54 38.59 -45.31
CA ALA A 894 -11.66 39.48 -45.05
C ALA A 894 -12.45 39.04 -43.77
N VAL A 895 -12.79 37.76 -43.66
CA VAL A 895 -13.54 37.22 -42.53
C VAL A 895 -12.76 37.42 -41.21
N LYS A 896 -11.43 37.27 -41.22
CA LYS A 896 -10.60 37.55 -40.03
C LYS A 896 -10.74 39.00 -39.58
N CYS A 897 -10.67 39.97 -40.53
CA CYS A 897 -10.88 41.38 -40.26
C CYS A 897 -12.29 41.64 -39.76
N PHE A 898 -13.33 41.12 -40.39
CA PHE A 898 -14.73 41.31 -39.98
C PHE A 898 -14.95 40.74 -38.54
N ARG A 899 -14.37 39.62 -38.21
CA ARG A 899 -14.46 39.02 -36.88
C ARG A 899 -13.84 39.90 -35.80
N ILE A 900 -12.70 40.52 -36.08
CA ILE A 900 -12.04 41.47 -35.15
C ILE A 900 -12.93 42.70 -34.96
N ALA A 901 -13.44 43.29 -36.04
CA ALA A 901 -14.25 44.49 -36.00
C ALA A 901 -15.62 44.20 -35.31
N ALA A 902 -16.22 43.04 -35.56
CA ALA A 902 -17.48 42.62 -34.94
C ALA A 902 -17.33 42.46 -33.42
N LYS A 903 -16.25 41.78 -32.97
CA LYS A 903 -15.90 41.68 -31.51
C LYS A 903 -15.69 43.05 -30.89
N GLY A 904 -15.20 44.02 -31.63
CA GLY A 904 -15.08 45.43 -31.22
C GLY A 904 -16.36 46.23 -31.31
N GLY A 905 -17.48 45.57 -31.58
CA GLY A 905 -18.82 46.21 -31.60
C GLY A 905 -19.17 46.93 -32.92
N ASN A 906 -18.39 46.73 -33.99
CA ASN A 906 -18.71 47.33 -35.28
C ASN A 906 -19.93 46.66 -35.91
N VAL A 907 -20.98 47.48 -36.14
CA VAL A 907 -22.30 47.00 -36.65
C VAL A 907 -22.21 46.49 -38.10
N ALA A 908 -21.48 47.15 -38.96
CA ALA A 908 -21.30 46.75 -40.34
C ALA A 908 -20.50 45.43 -40.44
N ALA A 909 -19.47 45.28 -39.59
CA ALA A 909 -18.68 44.04 -39.50
C ALA A 909 -19.52 42.84 -39.06
N ASN A 910 -20.41 43.01 -38.05
CA ASN A 910 -21.37 41.95 -37.69
C ASN A 910 -22.23 41.51 -38.86
N TYR A 911 -22.72 42.47 -39.68
CA TYR A 911 -23.44 42.12 -40.89
C TYR A 911 -22.55 41.37 -41.91
N SER A 912 -21.38 41.90 -42.20
CA SER A 912 -20.44 41.28 -43.19
C SER A 912 -20.02 39.90 -42.76
N LEU A 913 -19.73 39.67 -41.47
CA LEU A 913 -19.40 38.37 -40.90
C LEU A 913 -20.55 37.38 -40.99
N GLY A 914 -21.75 37.77 -40.53
CA GLY A 914 -22.96 36.95 -40.61
C GLY A 914 -23.34 36.62 -42.06
N TRP A 915 -23.13 37.54 -43.01
CA TRP A 915 -23.30 37.26 -44.41
C TRP A 915 -22.29 36.22 -44.93
N CYS A 916 -21.00 36.33 -44.56
CA CYS A 916 -19.96 35.38 -44.92
C CYS A 916 -20.24 33.98 -44.38
N GLU A 917 -20.65 33.86 -43.12
CA GLU A 917 -20.97 32.60 -42.45
C GLU A 917 -22.24 31.97 -43.05
N LYS A 918 -23.28 32.75 -43.33
CA LYS A 918 -24.49 32.26 -44.02
C LYS A 918 -24.19 31.65 -45.40
N HIS A 919 -23.29 32.25 -46.17
CA HIS A 919 -22.99 31.84 -47.55
C HIS A 919 -21.72 30.98 -47.69
N GLY A 920 -20.99 30.70 -46.59
CA GLY A 920 -19.75 29.94 -46.66
C GLY A 920 -18.63 30.65 -47.44
N LYS A 921 -18.54 31.96 -47.36
CA LYS A 921 -17.55 32.77 -48.08
C LYS A 921 -16.37 33.12 -47.17
N GLY A 922 -15.22 32.53 -47.41
CA GLY A 922 -14.03 32.71 -46.58
C GLY A 922 -14.06 32.01 -45.21
N THR A 923 -15.13 31.35 -44.91
CA THR A 923 -15.32 30.53 -43.67
C THR A 923 -16.28 29.37 -44.03
N PRO A 924 -16.24 28.22 -43.29
CA PRO A 924 -17.30 27.23 -43.42
C PRO A 924 -18.67 27.83 -43.17
N ARG A 925 -19.71 27.29 -43.87
CA ARG A 925 -21.10 27.73 -43.69
C ARG A 925 -21.53 27.35 -42.26
N ASP A 926 -21.92 28.36 -41.50
CA ASP A 926 -22.45 28.23 -40.15
C ASP A 926 -23.63 29.19 -39.98
N ILE A 927 -24.84 28.66 -40.12
CA ILE A 927 -26.05 29.47 -40.14
C ILE A 927 -26.48 29.90 -38.74
N GLU A 928 -26.19 29.10 -37.71
CA GLU A 928 -26.52 29.46 -36.33
C GLU A 928 -25.69 30.66 -35.90
N SER A 929 -24.37 30.61 -36.09
CA SER A 929 -23.46 31.74 -35.85
C SER A 929 -23.84 32.97 -36.71
N ALA A 930 -24.18 32.76 -37.99
CA ALA A 930 -24.61 33.82 -38.87
C ALA A 930 -25.85 34.57 -38.36
N VAL A 931 -26.87 33.83 -37.87
CA VAL A 931 -28.10 34.42 -37.32
C VAL A 931 -27.80 35.26 -36.09
N GLU A 932 -26.89 34.85 -35.24
CA GLU A 932 -26.47 35.62 -34.05
C GLU A 932 -25.81 36.94 -34.42
N HIS A 933 -24.87 36.92 -35.38
CA HIS A 933 -24.24 38.12 -35.90
C HIS A 933 -25.20 39.03 -36.65
N LEU A 934 -26.08 38.47 -37.50
CA LEU A 934 -27.10 39.22 -38.21
C LEU A 934 -28.12 39.86 -37.24
N ARG A 935 -28.49 39.18 -36.14
CA ARG A 935 -29.36 39.70 -35.12
C ARG A 935 -28.72 40.90 -34.45
N THR A 936 -27.46 40.75 -33.99
CA THR A 936 -26.68 41.83 -33.38
C THR A 936 -26.66 43.08 -34.28
N ALA A 937 -26.41 42.93 -35.57
CA ALA A 937 -26.40 44.03 -36.51
C ALA A 937 -27.82 44.58 -36.78
N ALA A 938 -28.86 43.74 -36.83
CA ALA A 938 -30.23 44.11 -37.05
C ALA A 938 -30.84 44.90 -35.87
N ASP A 939 -30.47 44.51 -34.63
CA ASP A 939 -30.87 45.18 -33.41
C ASP A 939 -30.25 46.58 -33.35
N ALA A 940 -29.00 46.72 -33.78
CA ALA A 940 -28.34 48.02 -34.00
C ALA A 940 -28.89 48.81 -35.20
N GLY A 941 -29.84 48.25 -35.92
CA GLY A 941 -30.53 48.90 -36.99
C GLY A 941 -29.88 48.87 -38.38
N HIS A 942 -28.96 47.91 -38.61
CA HIS A 942 -28.37 47.75 -39.95
C HIS A 942 -29.39 47.18 -40.95
N ALA A 943 -29.68 47.92 -42.02
CA ALA A 943 -30.78 47.63 -42.99
C ALA A 943 -30.59 46.26 -43.67
N HIS A 944 -29.38 45.97 -44.18
CA HIS A 944 -29.07 44.69 -44.83
C HIS A 944 -29.09 43.51 -43.86
N ALA A 945 -28.71 43.73 -42.60
CA ALA A 945 -28.80 42.70 -41.59
C ALA A 945 -30.26 42.38 -41.24
N CYS A 946 -31.12 43.39 -41.09
CA CYS A 946 -32.54 43.16 -40.89
C CYS A 946 -33.15 42.35 -42.06
N PHE A 947 -32.75 42.61 -43.28
CA PHE A 947 -33.20 41.84 -44.45
C PHE A 947 -32.70 40.40 -44.40
N SER A 948 -31.41 40.18 -44.26
CA SER A 948 -30.83 38.83 -44.22
C SER A 948 -31.32 37.99 -43.08
N LEU A 949 -31.58 38.60 -41.91
CA LEU A 949 -32.18 37.94 -40.75
C LEU A 949 -33.65 37.58 -41.00
N ALA A 950 -34.40 38.46 -41.67
CA ALA A 950 -35.78 38.18 -42.10
C ALA A 950 -35.87 36.97 -43.02
N GLU A 951 -34.92 36.85 -43.99
CA GLU A 951 -34.80 35.62 -44.80
C GLU A 951 -34.57 34.34 -44.00
N CYS A 952 -33.77 34.42 -42.93
CA CYS A 952 -33.55 33.28 -42.03
C CYS A 952 -34.82 32.88 -41.27
N TYR A 953 -35.61 33.86 -40.77
CA TYR A 953 -36.89 33.56 -40.13
C TYR A 953 -37.97 33.07 -41.12
N GLU A 954 -37.99 33.59 -42.33
CA GLU A 954 -38.92 33.16 -43.41
C GLU A 954 -38.58 31.71 -43.83
N SER A 955 -37.29 31.35 -44.00
CA SER A 955 -36.88 30.01 -44.43
C SER A 955 -36.84 29.00 -43.25
N GLY A 956 -36.73 29.47 -42.07
CA GLY A 956 -36.48 28.62 -40.87
C GLY A 956 -35.02 28.18 -40.72
N GLU A 957 -34.08 28.69 -41.51
CA GLU A 957 -32.67 28.32 -41.45
C GLU A 957 -31.94 29.03 -40.29
N GLY A 958 -31.29 28.28 -39.39
CA GLY A 958 -30.49 28.81 -38.30
C GLY A 958 -31.26 29.44 -37.14
N VAL A 959 -32.59 29.39 -37.19
CA VAL A 959 -33.52 29.87 -36.16
C VAL A 959 -34.29 28.70 -35.53
N ALA A 960 -34.64 28.80 -34.25
CA ALA A 960 -35.30 27.70 -33.53
C ALA A 960 -36.66 27.31 -34.12
N LYS A 961 -37.33 28.24 -34.78
CA LYS A 961 -38.62 28.04 -35.44
C LYS A 961 -38.79 29.08 -36.56
N ARG A 962 -39.36 28.63 -37.70
CA ARG A 962 -39.81 29.51 -38.73
C ARG A 962 -40.87 30.47 -38.15
N ASP A 963 -40.72 31.78 -38.40
CA ASP A 963 -41.56 32.81 -37.83
C ASP A 963 -41.81 33.89 -38.93
N GLU A 964 -42.95 33.80 -39.58
CA GLU A 964 -43.33 34.71 -40.65
C GLU A 964 -43.68 36.14 -40.16
N ASP A 965 -44.20 36.23 -38.92
CA ASP A 965 -44.52 37.53 -38.33
C ASP A 965 -43.23 38.29 -38.00
N GLU A 966 -42.23 37.60 -37.40
CA GLU A 966 -40.94 38.21 -37.14
C GLU A 966 -40.22 38.57 -38.47
N ALA A 967 -40.28 37.69 -39.46
CA ALA A 967 -39.72 37.98 -40.77
C ALA A 967 -40.31 39.24 -41.37
N GLN A 968 -41.68 39.40 -41.40
CA GLN A 968 -42.36 40.60 -41.88
C GLN A 968 -41.98 41.83 -41.06
N ARG A 969 -41.85 41.71 -39.72
CA ARG A 969 -41.42 42.81 -38.86
C ARG A 969 -40.03 43.32 -39.23
N LEU A 970 -39.10 42.39 -39.45
CA LEU A 970 -37.74 42.70 -39.90
C LEU A 970 -37.67 43.27 -41.31
N TYR A 971 -38.50 42.75 -42.26
CA TYR A 971 -38.58 43.31 -43.57
C TYR A 971 -39.10 44.77 -43.51
N ARG A 972 -40.13 45.05 -42.72
CA ARG A 972 -40.59 46.43 -42.51
C ARG A 972 -39.51 47.34 -41.94
N LYS A 973 -38.72 46.83 -40.94
CA LYS A 973 -37.58 47.55 -40.35
C LYS A 973 -36.52 47.86 -41.44
N ALA A 974 -36.21 46.91 -42.32
CA ALA A 974 -35.26 47.07 -43.40
C ALA A 974 -35.80 48.05 -44.50
N ALA A 975 -37.05 47.90 -44.86
CA ALA A 975 -37.71 48.77 -45.86
C ALA A 975 -37.82 50.24 -45.41
N ALA A 976 -38.10 50.46 -44.10
CA ALA A 976 -38.13 51.80 -43.54
C ALA A 976 -36.73 52.48 -43.57
N LYS A 977 -35.66 51.72 -43.73
CA LYS A 977 -34.29 52.20 -43.92
C LYS A 977 -33.81 52.17 -45.35
N GLY A 978 -34.80 52.03 -46.32
CA GLY A 978 -34.50 52.13 -47.73
C GLY A 978 -33.95 50.85 -48.38
N HIS A 979 -34.03 49.70 -47.76
CA HIS A 979 -33.54 48.43 -48.36
C HIS A 979 -34.48 47.97 -49.46
N ALA A 980 -34.06 48.11 -50.76
CA ALA A 980 -34.87 47.83 -51.92
C ALA A 980 -35.41 46.40 -51.96
N GLY A 981 -34.65 45.39 -51.61
CA GLY A 981 -35.05 43.96 -51.51
C GLY A 981 -36.19 43.74 -50.51
N ALA A 982 -36.16 44.47 -49.38
CA ALA A 982 -37.21 44.38 -48.36
C ALA A 982 -38.51 44.99 -48.80
N VAL A 983 -38.45 46.10 -49.50
CA VAL A 983 -39.62 46.75 -50.08
C VAL A 983 -40.29 45.83 -51.10
N LYS A 984 -39.50 45.21 -51.98
CA LYS A 984 -40.01 44.26 -52.97
C LYS A 984 -40.63 43.02 -52.27
N ARG A 985 -39.96 42.46 -51.29
CA ARG A 985 -40.45 41.25 -50.60
C ARG A 985 -41.74 41.50 -49.82
N LEU A 986 -41.87 42.65 -49.20
CA LEU A 986 -43.12 43.01 -48.54
C LEU A 986 -44.29 43.16 -49.56
N ALA A 987 -44.06 43.76 -50.73
CA ALA A 987 -45.08 43.86 -51.79
C ALA A 987 -45.45 42.46 -52.36
N GLU A 988 -44.57 41.45 -52.27
CA GLU A 988 -44.86 40.07 -52.63
C GLU A 988 -45.66 39.33 -51.55
N LEU A 989 -45.43 39.62 -50.31
CA LEU A 989 -46.12 39.02 -49.15
C LEU A 989 -47.49 39.65 -48.86
N GLU A 990 -47.79 40.86 -49.42
CA GLU A 990 -49.08 41.52 -49.34
C GLU A 990 -50.00 41.16 -50.46
N LYS A 991 -49.52 40.42 -51.51
CA LYS A 991 -50.27 39.81 -52.56
C LYS A 991 -50.68 38.39 -52.19
#